data_37eb57be3163771864d7334e34614a38
#
_entry.id   37eb57be3163771864d7334e34614a38
#
_cell.length_a   1.000
_cell.length_b   1.000
_cell.length_c   1.000
_cell.angle_alpha   90.00
_cell.angle_beta   90.00
_cell.angle_gamma   90.00
#
_symmetry.space_group_name_H-M   'P 1'
#
loop_
_entity.id
_entity.type
_entity.pdbx_description
1 polymer ?
#
loop_
_entity_poly.entity_id
_entity_poly.type
_entity_poly.pdbx_seq_one_letter_code
_entity_poly.pdbx_strand_id
1 'polypeptide(L)'
;MKQLLMTSFAQTTVLVLVLLSAMPASAQYAGWQHSGTLTILTTPDGANLPAGAAVEGFPLLVRLHKDWFDFKQAKVDGADVRFTDSAGKALAYQVEEWDAARGEASVWVRVPRIEGNARQTIRMHWGKADAASESNGKAVFNESNGYLSVWHLGDTVRDEVGTLESKDTGTSLTNGIIGRARHFPGKVGVFGGDKIPNYPTGSSPHSSEVWFRTRSANSTLVGWGNEQGQGKVVMQLRSPPHINMDCYFSGGSVAGSRLPLGDWTHVVHTYRQGESVIYVNGQLDGTNATKGSPLNVRTPARLWLGGWYNNYDFIGDLDEVRISKVTRSAEWVRLQFENQKPLQTLVGPLVQAGNAFGVSVEKVVVEEGKSVEFTAQAGGAQKVFWVLKRDGREEVAATDRFKFTFAAGRVAGDGPATLQLKAVFADGVKTKDIAITVKEAIPEPVFTLKAPTTWDGRATIEVGTQVANLAAMQARGAGDLKVEWSAGPLAVIKEVGPGKLRLLRAQNSGPLTVTATVSNGGKPATQSVTIAVTEPKSDAWVARVPAKDEQPEEGQFYARDDSGAGTLHYNGTLAEPADGVFLKLYADDKLVKSETAKPGADKSFAFAVKLKPGLIKYRVEFGTRAGGKETVLRRVGDLVCGDAFLIDGQSNALATDTGEKSPPETSEWIRSYGGPTGRADGVAWLRDRQKVAERDGLTRPNLWCRPVWKRNAPEHQAELGWWGMELAKRLVASNRMPVCIIQAAIGGSRIDEHQASPADHGDLSTMYGRMLWRVQQARLTHGIRGILWHQGENDQGAAGPTGGFGWESYQSFFVEMAGAWKQDFPNVQHYYVFQIWPNSCAMGGRDGSGDRLREKQRTLPQLFSNLSILSTLGVRPPGGCHFPLAGWGEFARMAQPLIERDVYGKAASAPLTAANLRRVAFAGAAQDTLALEFDQPVVWTDTLAGQFYLDGAKDKVASGSVAGNVLTLKLKEPGAAKQITYLKEIAWSQDTLLIGANGLAALTFCEVPIAAGR
;
A
#
# COMPACT_ATOMS: atom_id res chain seq x y z
N MET A 1 18.09 81.17 52.01
CA MET A 1 17.67 82.58 52.29
C MET A 1 16.19 82.69 52.07
N LYS A 2 15.49 83.04 53.17
CA LYS A 2 14.10 83.53 53.34
C LYS A 2 12.96 82.47 52.84
N GLN A 3 12.27 81.76 53.76
CA GLN A 3 11.28 82.26 54.72
C GLN A 3 10.06 82.90 54.02
N LEU A 4 8.92 82.46 54.19
CA LEU A 4 7.86 82.37 55.25
C LEU A 4 6.50 82.54 54.48
N LEU A 5 5.43 82.19 54.83
CA LEU A 5 4.56 81.85 55.93
C LEU A 5 3.13 81.60 55.40
N MET A 6 2.48 80.56 55.97
CA MET A 6 1.08 80.42 56.36
C MET A 6 -0.05 81.13 55.60
N THR A 7 -1.07 80.37 55.23
CA THR A 7 -2.33 80.40 55.98
C THR A 7 -3.25 79.23 55.67
N SER A 8 -3.84 78.70 56.72
CA SER A 8 -4.87 77.67 56.81
C SER A 8 -6.20 78.03 56.12
N PHE A 9 -6.78 77.12 55.37
CA PHE A 9 -8.25 77.04 55.27
C PHE A 9 -8.66 75.54 55.23
N ALA A 10 -9.39 75.13 56.28
CA ALA A 10 -10.07 73.83 56.36
C ALA A 10 -11.24 73.75 55.36
N GLN A 11 -11.17 72.85 54.42
CA GLN A 11 -12.39 72.40 53.70
C GLN A 11 -12.58 70.90 53.93
N THR A 12 -13.67 70.58 54.61
CA THR A 12 -14.18 69.26 54.92
C THR A 12 -14.66 68.61 53.58
N THR A 13 -13.88 67.72 52.98
CA THR A 13 -14.35 66.92 51.86
C THR A 13 -14.95 65.64 52.39
N VAL A 14 -16.27 65.49 52.24
CA VAL A 14 -17.01 64.28 52.53
C VAL A 14 -16.61 63.22 51.44
N LEU A 15 -15.84 62.21 51.87
CA LEU A 15 -15.51 61.05 51.06
C LEU A 15 -16.73 60.11 50.94
N VAL A 16 -17.49 60.22 49.85
CA VAL A 16 -18.53 59.28 49.55
C VAL A 16 -17.87 58.00 49.05
N LEU A 17 -17.73 57.00 49.91
CA LEU A 17 -17.27 55.63 49.56
C LEU A 17 -18.41 54.98 48.77
N VAL A 18 -18.34 55.04 47.47
CA VAL A 18 -19.17 54.16 46.56
C VAL A 18 -18.67 52.77 46.79
N LEU A 19 -19.29 52.00 47.65
CA LEU A 19 -19.21 50.54 47.67
C LEU A 19 -19.82 50.03 46.34
N LEU A 20 -18.97 49.82 45.33
CA LEU A 20 -19.30 48.93 44.24
C LEU A 20 -19.37 47.51 44.83
N SER A 21 -20.56 47.11 45.24
CA SER A 21 -20.90 45.74 45.51
C SER A 21 -20.69 44.99 44.21
N ALA A 22 -19.63 44.17 44.15
CA ALA A 22 -19.48 43.16 43.09
C ALA A 22 -20.75 42.30 43.15
N MET A 23 -21.68 42.52 42.23
CA MET A 23 -22.77 41.59 42.01
C MET A 23 -22.20 40.21 41.72
N PRO A 24 -22.68 39.15 42.35
CA PRO A 24 -22.25 37.80 42.02
C PRO A 24 -22.54 37.53 40.56
N ALA A 25 -21.55 37.00 39.83
CA ALA A 25 -21.53 36.74 38.39
C ALA A 25 -22.57 35.68 37.91
N SER A 26 -23.63 35.43 38.71
CA SER A 26 -24.68 34.43 38.42
C SER A 26 -25.93 34.98 37.73
N ALA A 27 -25.95 36.24 37.28
CA ALA A 27 -27.19 36.89 36.83
C ALA A 27 -27.51 36.67 35.32
N GLN A 28 -26.57 36.27 34.49
CA GLN A 28 -26.78 36.30 33.02
C GLN A 28 -27.82 35.25 32.54
N TYR A 29 -27.90 34.09 33.19
CA TYR A 29 -28.86 33.01 32.84
C TYR A 29 -29.74 32.63 34.03
N ALA A 30 -30.16 33.58 34.88
CA ALA A 30 -30.97 33.34 36.03
C ALA A 30 -32.37 32.71 35.74
N GLY A 31 -32.84 32.80 34.50
CA GLY A 31 -34.07 32.16 34.05
C GLY A 31 -33.93 30.71 33.58
N TRP A 32 -32.75 30.11 33.57
CA TRP A 32 -32.54 28.70 33.25
C TRP A 32 -32.69 27.82 34.46
N GLN A 33 -33.49 26.73 34.34
CA GLN A 33 -33.83 25.86 35.48
C GLN A 33 -32.68 24.99 35.96
N HIS A 34 -31.76 24.63 35.02
CA HIS A 34 -30.66 23.73 35.28
C HIS A 34 -29.33 24.35 34.90
N SER A 35 -28.29 23.98 35.63
CA SER A 35 -26.92 24.27 35.26
C SER A 35 -25.96 23.21 35.80
N GLY A 36 -24.87 22.95 35.11
CA GLY A 36 -23.85 22.01 35.53
C GLY A 36 -22.44 22.44 35.08
N THR A 37 -21.42 21.94 35.77
CA THR A 37 -20.00 22.22 35.47
C THR A 37 -19.40 21.13 34.63
N LEU A 38 -18.65 21.52 33.62
CA LEU A 38 -17.78 20.67 32.77
C LEU A 38 -16.32 21.04 33.06
N THR A 39 -15.46 20.06 33.19
CA THR A 39 -14.04 20.29 33.46
C THR A 39 -13.22 20.07 32.22
N ILE A 40 -12.33 21.03 31.92
CA ILE A 40 -11.29 20.94 30.86
C ILE A 40 -10.01 20.47 31.55
N LEU A 41 -9.45 19.34 31.11
CA LEU A 41 -8.34 18.65 31.74
C LEU A 41 -7.14 18.60 30.79
N THR A 42 -6.15 19.44 31.07
CA THR A 42 -4.86 19.42 30.36
C THR A 42 -3.73 18.79 31.19
N THR A 43 -4.05 18.30 32.40
CA THR A 43 -3.16 17.51 33.26
C THR A 43 -2.80 16.15 32.62
N PRO A 44 -1.82 15.40 33.19
CA PRO A 44 -1.50 14.04 32.73
C PRO A 44 -2.68 13.06 32.71
N ASP A 45 -3.68 13.27 33.58
CA ASP A 45 -4.93 12.49 33.61
C ASP A 45 -5.95 12.90 32.55
N GLY A 46 -5.67 13.94 31.78
CA GLY A 46 -6.47 14.46 30.66
C GLY A 46 -5.67 14.46 29.36
N ALA A 47 -5.66 15.58 28.64
CA ALA A 47 -4.96 15.74 27.39
C ALA A 47 -3.43 15.87 27.50
N ASN A 48 -2.90 15.96 28.73
CA ASN A 48 -1.46 15.99 29.04
C ASN A 48 -0.70 17.07 28.24
N LEU A 49 -1.10 18.32 28.40
CA LEU A 49 -0.44 19.46 27.77
C LEU A 49 0.67 20.01 28.69
N PRO A 50 1.87 20.38 28.19
CA PRO A 50 2.97 20.94 29.02
C PRO A 50 2.53 22.19 29.81
N ALA A 51 3.02 22.37 31.02
CA ALA A 51 2.64 23.50 31.92
C ALA A 51 2.91 24.89 31.33
N GLY A 52 3.90 25.05 30.48
CA GLY A 52 4.21 26.31 29.78
C GLY A 52 3.34 26.58 28.55
N ALA A 53 2.50 25.65 28.15
CA ALA A 53 1.67 25.79 26.95
C ALA A 53 0.36 26.55 27.28
N ALA A 54 -0.11 27.30 26.29
CA ALA A 54 -1.42 27.93 26.35
C ALA A 54 -2.00 27.99 24.92
N VAL A 55 -3.31 27.81 24.82
CA VAL A 55 -4.03 27.83 23.53
C VAL A 55 -5.17 28.83 23.62
N GLU A 56 -5.19 29.79 22.68
CA GLU A 56 -6.16 30.90 22.66
C GLU A 56 -7.30 30.63 21.67
N GLY A 57 -8.53 30.98 22.04
CA GLY A 57 -9.71 30.95 21.18
C GLY A 57 -10.06 29.56 20.67
N PHE A 58 -9.86 28.52 21.46
CA PHE A 58 -10.00 27.13 21.10
C PHE A 58 -11.47 26.70 20.96
N PRO A 59 -11.87 26.07 19.82
CA PRO A 59 -13.17 25.47 19.67
C PRO A 59 -13.20 24.10 20.37
N LEU A 60 -13.77 24.08 21.57
CA LEU A 60 -13.86 22.91 22.43
C LEU A 60 -15.11 22.10 22.08
N LEU A 61 -14.94 20.84 21.74
CA LEU A 61 -16.03 19.90 21.52
C LEU A 61 -16.52 19.34 22.87
N VAL A 62 -17.75 19.63 23.21
CA VAL A 62 -18.49 19.04 24.34
C VAL A 62 -19.44 17.98 23.78
N ARG A 63 -19.25 16.71 24.20
CA ARG A 63 -20.17 15.62 23.88
C ARG A 63 -21.07 15.35 25.05
N LEU A 64 -22.40 15.46 24.87
CA LEU A 64 -23.40 15.12 25.91
C LEU A 64 -23.84 13.66 25.72
N HIS A 65 -24.10 12.98 26.81
CA HIS A 65 -24.58 11.59 26.81
C HIS A 65 -25.62 11.35 27.89
N LYS A 66 -26.64 10.51 27.55
CA LYS A 66 -27.79 10.19 28.45
C LYS A 66 -27.43 9.57 29.80
N ASP A 67 -26.22 9.07 29.98
CA ASP A 67 -25.74 8.52 31.25
C ASP A 67 -25.65 9.60 32.35
N TRP A 68 -25.50 10.86 31.95
CA TRP A 68 -25.23 11.96 32.87
C TRP A 68 -25.90 13.30 32.49
N PHE A 69 -26.57 13.35 31.33
CA PHE A 69 -27.38 14.48 30.92
C PHE A 69 -28.80 14.01 30.56
N ASP A 70 -29.78 14.53 31.24
CA ASP A 70 -31.19 14.22 30.95
C ASP A 70 -31.72 15.13 29.83
N PHE A 71 -31.76 14.60 28.61
CA PHE A 71 -32.25 15.33 27.44
C PHE A 71 -33.71 15.81 27.56
N LYS A 72 -34.51 15.23 28.46
CA LYS A 72 -35.89 15.68 28.70
C LYS A 72 -35.99 17.02 29.45
N GLN A 73 -34.88 17.42 30.09
CA GLN A 73 -34.81 18.71 30.79
C GLN A 73 -34.43 19.85 29.84
N ALA A 74 -34.04 19.58 28.61
CA ALA A 74 -33.73 20.53 27.56
C ALA A 74 -34.80 20.52 26.48
N LYS A 75 -34.81 21.52 25.62
CA LYS A 75 -35.63 21.50 24.40
C LYS A 75 -35.19 20.39 23.48
N VAL A 76 -36.12 19.85 22.71
CA VAL A 76 -35.93 18.68 21.84
C VAL A 76 -34.83 18.90 20.78
N ASP A 77 -34.57 20.15 20.45
CA ASP A 77 -33.55 20.60 19.49
C ASP A 77 -32.31 21.23 20.16
N GLY A 78 -32.22 21.24 21.49
CA GLY A 78 -31.14 21.86 22.23
C GLY A 78 -31.09 23.39 22.14
N ALA A 79 -32.17 24.05 21.71
CA ALA A 79 -32.18 25.51 21.48
C ALA A 79 -31.95 26.32 22.76
N ASP A 80 -32.21 25.73 23.93
CA ASP A 80 -32.10 26.39 25.25
C ASP A 80 -30.74 26.18 25.95
N VAL A 81 -29.75 25.50 25.32
CA VAL A 81 -28.43 25.38 25.94
C VAL A 81 -27.63 26.67 25.86
N ARG A 82 -26.86 26.97 26.93
CA ARG A 82 -25.96 28.11 27.00
C ARG A 82 -24.68 27.72 27.73
N PHE A 83 -23.61 28.42 27.46
CA PHE A 83 -22.30 28.19 28.10
C PHE A 83 -21.74 29.49 28.68
N THR A 84 -21.07 29.38 29.85
CA THR A 84 -20.32 30.46 30.47
C THR A 84 -18.93 29.95 30.86
N ASP A 85 -17.95 30.86 30.93
CA ASP A 85 -16.69 30.60 31.62
C ASP A 85 -16.86 30.55 33.14
N SER A 86 -15.79 30.33 33.88
CA SER A 86 -15.80 30.29 35.36
C SER A 86 -16.13 31.62 36.01
N ALA A 87 -16.01 32.75 35.31
CA ALA A 87 -16.40 34.08 35.75
C ALA A 87 -17.84 34.44 35.43
N GLY A 88 -18.60 33.53 34.77
CA GLY A 88 -19.99 33.74 34.38
C GLY A 88 -20.16 34.49 33.04
N LYS A 89 -19.12 34.78 32.31
CA LYS A 89 -19.18 35.40 30.97
C LYS A 89 -19.65 34.40 29.95
N ALA A 90 -20.62 34.79 29.09
CA ALA A 90 -21.13 33.95 28.01
C ALA A 90 -20.06 33.54 27.01
N LEU A 91 -20.08 32.27 26.61
CA LEU A 91 -19.23 31.68 25.57
C LEU A 91 -20.03 31.43 24.31
N ALA A 92 -19.49 31.79 23.18
CA ALA A 92 -20.10 31.42 21.88
C ALA A 92 -20.07 29.90 21.69
N TYR A 93 -21.14 29.35 21.12
CA TYR A 93 -21.27 27.91 20.87
C TYR A 93 -22.01 27.63 19.58
N GLN A 94 -21.85 26.41 19.10
CA GLN A 94 -22.59 25.83 17.98
C GLN A 94 -23.04 24.41 18.33
N VAL A 95 -24.33 24.13 18.19
CA VAL A 95 -24.84 22.77 18.19
C VAL A 95 -24.63 22.19 16.80
N GLU A 96 -23.76 21.19 16.70
CA GLU A 96 -23.51 20.45 15.47
C GLU A 96 -24.50 19.30 15.32
N GLU A 97 -24.67 18.52 16.38
CA GLU A 97 -25.60 17.40 16.43
C GLU A 97 -26.39 17.42 17.76
N TRP A 98 -27.69 17.16 17.69
CA TRP A 98 -28.54 16.98 18.85
C TRP A 98 -29.54 15.87 18.60
N ASP A 99 -29.31 14.71 19.18
CA ASP A 99 -30.20 13.54 19.08
C ASP A 99 -30.69 13.11 20.43
N ALA A 100 -31.79 13.71 20.89
CA ALA A 100 -32.42 13.39 22.15
C ALA A 100 -32.95 11.95 22.20
N ALA A 101 -33.27 11.32 21.07
CA ALA A 101 -33.79 9.95 21.02
C ALA A 101 -32.63 8.94 21.27
N ARG A 102 -31.48 9.15 20.70
CA ARG A 102 -30.28 8.36 21.03
C ARG A 102 -29.67 8.76 22.38
N GLY A 103 -29.93 9.99 22.83
CA GLY A 103 -29.37 10.55 24.04
C GLY A 103 -27.90 10.97 23.87
N GLU A 104 -27.60 11.61 22.75
CA GLU A 104 -26.27 12.09 22.39
C GLU A 104 -26.36 13.48 21.75
N ALA A 105 -25.34 14.32 22.00
CA ALA A 105 -25.19 15.60 21.31
C ALA A 105 -23.71 15.98 21.21
N SER A 106 -23.38 16.76 20.18
CA SER A 106 -22.07 17.36 19.92
C SER A 106 -22.21 18.87 19.83
N VAL A 107 -21.53 19.61 20.73
CA VAL A 107 -21.61 21.06 20.82
C VAL A 107 -20.21 21.67 20.86
N TRP A 108 -19.92 22.55 19.94
CA TRP A 108 -18.68 23.32 19.91
C TRP A 108 -18.83 24.56 20.80
N VAL A 109 -17.85 24.79 21.68
CA VAL A 109 -17.81 25.95 22.57
C VAL A 109 -16.50 26.68 22.39
N ARG A 110 -16.52 27.97 22.09
CA ARG A 110 -15.30 28.75 21.96
C ARG A 110 -14.76 29.17 23.32
N VAL A 111 -13.71 28.51 23.79
CA VAL A 111 -13.03 28.82 25.04
C VAL A 111 -11.94 29.87 24.77
N PRO A 112 -11.94 31.03 25.45
CA PRO A 112 -10.97 32.10 25.20
C PRO A 112 -9.52 31.68 25.37
N ARG A 113 -9.23 30.88 26.42
CA ARG A 113 -7.88 30.40 26.71
C ARG A 113 -7.90 29.07 27.45
N ILE A 114 -7.10 28.12 27.03
CA ILE A 114 -6.84 26.84 27.69
C ILE A 114 -5.38 26.80 28.11
N GLU A 115 -5.14 26.62 29.43
CA GLU A 115 -3.82 26.53 30.03
C GLU A 115 -3.30 25.09 30.01
N GLY A 116 -1.97 24.92 29.86
CA GLY A 116 -1.32 23.62 29.99
C GLY A 116 -1.22 23.16 31.44
N ASN A 117 -1.25 21.82 31.63
CA ASN A 117 -1.21 21.14 32.94
C ASN A 117 -2.16 21.75 33.99
N ALA A 118 -3.36 22.08 33.56
CA ALA A 118 -4.36 22.78 34.35
C ALA A 118 -5.71 22.06 34.38
N ARG A 119 -6.54 22.43 35.33
CA ARG A 119 -7.96 22.05 35.41
C ARG A 119 -8.75 23.34 35.36
N GLN A 120 -9.48 23.53 34.27
CA GLN A 120 -10.32 24.70 34.05
C GLN A 120 -11.77 24.26 33.94
N THR A 121 -12.71 25.15 34.19
CA THR A 121 -14.13 24.83 34.14
C THR A 121 -14.88 25.76 33.23
N ILE A 122 -15.91 25.22 32.56
CA ILE A 122 -17.00 25.95 31.94
C ILE A 122 -18.29 25.50 32.54
N ARG A 123 -19.32 26.31 32.44
CA ARG A 123 -20.67 25.99 32.99
C ARG A 123 -21.66 25.95 31.84
N MET A 124 -22.47 24.91 31.81
CA MET A 124 -23.59 24.74 30.89
C MET A 124 -24.88 25.07 31.62
N HIS A 125 -25.83 25.72 30.94
CA HIS A 125 -27.17 26.06 31.40
C HIS A 125 -28.21 25.52 30.42
N TRP A 126 -29.32 24.97 30.91
CA TRP A 126 -30.45 24.43 30.10
C TRP A 126 -31.78 24.48 30.91
N GLY A 127 -32.89 24.13 30.24
CA GLY A 127 -34.21 24.06 30.88
C GLY A 127 -34.99 25.39 30.82
N LYS A 128 -34.85 26.13 29.71
CA LYS A 128 -35.67 27.34 29.48
C LYS A 128 -36.53 27.16 28.22
N ALA A 129 -37.82 26.90 28.48
CA ALA A 129 -38.75 26.49 27.41
C ALA A 129 -38.96 27.53 26.29
N ASP A 130 -38.93 28.85 26.66
CA ASP A 130 -39.08 29.96 25.71
C ASP A 130 -37.77 30.45 25.07
N ALA A 131 -36.64 29.83 25.37
CA ALA A 131 -35.35 30.25 24.78
C ALA A 131 -35.29 29.98 23.28
N ALA A 132 -34.89 31.00 22.53
CA ALA A 132 -34.50 30.84 21.14
C ALA A 132 -33.08 30.27 21.03
N SER A 133 -32.77 29.57 19.93
CA SER A 133 -31.41 29.11 19.72
C SER A 133 -30.44 30.25 19.48
N GLU A 134 -29.27 30.18 20.12
CA GLU A 134 -28.12 31.08 19.91
C GLU A 134 -26.95 30.31 19.31
N SER A 135 -27.20 29.08 18.81
CA SER A 135 -26.21 28.28 18.11
C SER A 135 -25.65 29.03 16.86
N ASN A 136 -24.33 29.25 16.80
CA ASN A 136 -23.74 30.09 15.79
C ASN A 136 -22.30 29.64 15.44
N GLY A 137 -22.15 28.94 14.32
CA GLY A 137 -20.84 28.48 13.83
C GLY A 137 -19.84 29.62 13.61
N LYS A 138 -20.30 30.75 13.04
CA LYS A 138 -19.44 31.95 12.80
C LYS A 138 -18.92 32.57 14.10
N ALA A 139 -19.64 32.43 15.18
CA ALA A 139 -19.19 32.92 16.48
C ALA A 139 -18.12 32.01 17.09
N VAL A 140 -18.15 30.71 16.78
CA VAL A 140 -17.16 29.73 17.22
C VAL A 140 -15.94 29.71 16.33
N PHE A 141 -16.15 29.63 15.02
CA PHE A 141 -15.12 29.53 14.00
C PHE A 141 -15.09 30.80 13.15
N ASN A 142 -14.00 31.54 13.19
CA ASN A 142 -13.87 32.78 12.44
C ASN A 142 -12.40 33.23 12.34
N GLU A 143 -12.16 34.30 11.61
CA GLU A 143 -10.80 34.84 11.41
C GLU A 143 -10.12 35.32 12.68
N SER A 144 -10.86 35.67 13.76
CA SER A 144 -10.25 36.14 15.01
C SER A 144 -9.58 35.02 15.80
N ASN A 145 -9.97 33.73 15.54
CA ASN A 145 -9.24 32.57 16.04
C ASN A 145 -8.58 31.80 14.92
N GLY A 146 -8.34 32.44 13.77
CA GLY A 146 -7.48 31.96 12.69
C GLY A 146 -8.16 31.12 11.62
N TYR A 147 -9.47 30.83 11.71
CA TYR A 147 -10.17 30.01 10.70
C TYR A 147 -10.58 30.84 9.49
N LEU A 148 -10.41 30.22 8.30
CA LEU A 148 -10.89 30.75 7.03
C LEU A 148 -12.11 29.98 6.53
N SER A 149 -12.12 28.65 6.73
CA SER A 149 -13.22 27.79 6.36
C SER A 149 -13.26 26.55 7.26
N VAL A 150 -14.48 26.06 7.57
CA VAL A 150 -14.73 24.88 8.39
C VAL A 150 -15.94 24.14 7.82
N TRP A 151 -15.77 22.84 7.55
CA TRP A 151 -16.83 21.92 7.14
C TRP A 151 -16.95 20.77 8.11
N HIS A 152 -18.10 20.62 8.77
CA HIS A 152 -18.42 19.45 9.57
C HIS A 152 -18.81 18.24 8.70
N LEU A 153 -19.13 18.45 7.43
CA LEU A 153 -19.49 17.42 6.44
C LEU A 153 -20.69 16.53 6.88
N GLY A 154 -21.58 17.08 7.70
CA GLY A 154 -22.82 16.44 8.10
C GLY A 154 -23.92 16.48 7.03
N ASP A 155 -25.16 16.79 7.43
CA ASP A 155 -26.31 16.84 6.52
C ASP A 155 -26.14 17.85 5.38
N THR A 156 -25.34 18.88 5.60
CA THR A 156 -24.94 19.86 4.60
C THR A 156 -23.44 19.93 4.41
N VAL A 157 -22.97 20.36 3.23
CA VAL A 157 -21.57 20.66 2.93
C VAL A 157 -21.28 22.16 3.09
N ARG A 158 -21.91 22.80 4.06
CA ARG A 158 -21.78 24.24 4.31
C ARG A 158 -20.45 24.57 5.00
N ASP A 159 -19.83 25.68 4.56
CA ASP A 159 -18.75 26.34 5.31
C ASP A 159 -19.32 27.07 6.53
N GLU A 160 -18.93 26.68 7.74
CA GLU A 160 -19.44 27.27 8.99
C GLU A 160 -18.90 28.68 9.25
N VAL A 161 -17.77 29.05 8.68
CA VAL A 161 -17.29 30.44 8.64
C VAL A 161 -18.19 31.28 7.72
N GLY A 162 -18.82 30.62 6.73
CA GLY A 162 -19.86 31.16 5.90
C GLY A 162 -19.36 32.10 4.80
N THR A 163 -18.13 31.90 4.35
CA THR A 163 -17.52 32.70 3.27
C THR A 163 -17.59 32.02 1.90
N LEU A 164 -17.83 30.70 1.88
CA LEU A 164 -17.81 29.89 0.66
C LEU A 164 -19.15 29.19 0.40
N GLU A 165 -19.59 29.21 -0.85
CA GLU A 165 -20.71 28.41 -1.36
C GLU A 165 -20.18 27.09 -1.90
N SER A 166 -20.19 26.07 -1.09
CA SER A 166 -19.73 24.73 -1.44
C SER A 166 -20.77 23.95 -2.22
N LYS A 167 -20.33 23.15 -3.19
CA LYS A 167 -21.19 22.31 -4.02
C LYS A 167 -20.79 20.84 -3.88
N ASP A 168 -21.71 20.02 -3.37
CA ASP A 168 -21.60 18.57 -3.40
C ASP A 168 -21.88 18.03 -4.82
N THR A 169 -21.00 17.16 -5.33
CA THR A 169 -21.14 16.56 -6.67
C THR A 169 -21.63 15.11 -6.62
N GLY A 170 -22.02 14.58 -5.44
CA GLY A 170 -22.60 13.25 -5.31
C GLY A 170 -22.01 12.40 -4.19
N THR A 171 -21.52 13.01 -3.11
CA THR A 171 -21.16 12.28 -1.88
C THR A 171 -22.41 11.80 -1.14
N SER A 172 -22.28 10.86 -0.23
CA SER A 172 -23.38 10.34 0.58
C SER A 172 -23.09 10.44 2.08
N LEU A 173 -24.14 10.50 2.89
CA LEU A 173 -23.99 10.53 4.34
C LEU A 173 -23.50 9.20 4.91
N THR A 174 -22.64 9.27 5.91
CA THR A 174 -22.15 8.14 6.69
C THR A 174 -21.98 8.55 8.17
N ASN A 175 -21.61 7.61 9.05
CA ASN A 175 -21.26 7.93 10.43
C ASN A 175 -19.86 8.55 10.49
N GLY A 176 -19.75 9.72 11.12
CA GLY A 176 -18.53 10.49 11.29
C GLY A 176 -17.72 10.12 12.52
N ILE A 177 -16.61 10.81 12.69
CA ILE A 177 -15.86 10.85 13.95
C ILE A 177 -16.62 11.74 14.96
N ILE A 178 -17.34 12.73 14.44
CA ILE A 178 -18.25 13.60 15.16
C ILE A 178 -19.57 13.59 14.40
N GLY A 179 -20.66 13.07 15.00
CA GLY A 179 -21.96 13.04 14.36
C GLY A 179 -21.97 12.32 13.00
N ARG A 180 -22.24 13.07 11.94
CA ARG A 180 -22.32 12.58 10.55
C ARG A 180 -21.08 13.04 9.76
N ALA A 181 -20.74 12.26 8.72
CA ALA A 181 -19.67 12.53 7.78
C ALA A 181 -20.10 12.30 6.33
N ARG A 182 -19.24 12.57 5.37
CA ARG A 182 -19.48 12.29 3.95
C ARG A 182 -18.62 11.13 3.45
N HIS A 183 -19.28 10.21 2.76
CA HIS A 183 -18.65 9.13 2.00
C HIS A 183 -18.41 9.55 0.57
N PHE A 184 -17.18 9.39 0.10
CA PHE A 184 -16.70 9.69 -1.24
C PHE A 184 -16.46 8.36 -1.99
N PRO A 185 -17.27 8.02 -2.99
CA PRO A 185 -17.11 6.75 -3.74
C PRO A 185 -16.05 6.82 -4.85
N GLY A 186 -15.31 7.92 -4.97
CA GLY A 186 -14.45 8.24 -6.09
C GLY A 186 -15.23 8.93 -7.22
N LYS A 187 -14.55 9.76 -8.03
CA LYS A 187 -15.08 10.56 -9.13
C LYS A 187 -16.12 11.63 -8.76
N VAL A 188 -16.45 11.76 -7.49
CA VAL A 188 -17.29 12.80 -6.91
C VAL A 188 -16.67 13.35 -5.66
N GLY A 189 -17.01 14.57 -5.25
CA GLY A 189 -16.49 15.22 -4.07
C GLY A 189 -17.19 16.54 -3.77
N VAL A 190 -16.56 17.41 -3.01
CA VAL A 190 -17.10 18.72 -2.68
C VAL A 190 -16.23 19.79 -3.33
N PHE A 191 -16.84 20.59 -4.21
CA PHE A 191 -16.22 21.78 -4.74
C PHE A 191 -16.42 22.94 -3.77
N GLY A 192 -15.34 23.47 -3.20
CA GLY A 192 -15.38 24.52 -2.19
C GLY A 192 -15.36 25.94 -2.76
N GLY A 193 -14.92 26.10 -4.02
CA GLY A 193 -14.89 27.39 -4.68
C GLY A 193 -13.72 27.59 -5.63
N ASP A 194 -13.85 28.53 -6.61
CA ASP A 194 -12.82 28.84 -7.62
C ASP A 194 -12.34 30.30 -7.60
N LYS A 195 -12.92 31.13 -6.75
CA LYS A 195 -12.61 32.57 -6.66
C LYS A 195 -12.51 33.00 -5.20
N ILE A 196 -11.68 32.33 -4.43
CA ILE A 196 -11.52 32.58 -2.99
C ILE A 196 -10.49 33.69 -2.79
N PRO A 197 -10.90 34.92 -2.37
CA PRO A 197 -10.00 36.07 -2.34
C PRO A 197 -9.14 36.14 -1.08
N ASN A 198 -9.59 35.53 0.05
CA ASN A 198 -9.02 35.72 1.39
C ASN A 198 -8.14 34.56 1.87
N TYR A 199 -7.85 33.58 1.00
CA TYR A 199 -6.92 32.49 1.34
C TYR A 199 -5.47 33.00 1.35
N PRO A 200 -4.57 32.33 2.12
CA PRO A 200 -3.17 32.75 2.23
C PRO A 200 -2.47 32.83 0.89
N THR A 201 -1.80 33.96 0.62
CA THR A 201 -1.08 34.22 -0.62
C THR A 201 0.43 34.19 -0.41
N GLY A 202 1.18 33.96 -1.50
CA GLY A 202 2.62 33.85 -1.45
C GLY A 202 3.05 32.68 -0.54
N SER A 203 3.90 32.96 0.42
CA SER A 203 4.41 32.03 1.45
C SER A 203 3.81 32.31 2.84
N SER A 204 2.59 32.86 2.87
CA SER A 204 1.91 33.20 4.14
C SER A 204 1.65 31.96 5.01
N PRO A 205 1.70 32.09 6.36
CA PRO A 205 1.39 31.03 7.29
C PRO A 205 -0.02 30.47 7.06
N HIS A 206 -0.19 29.14 7.19
CA HIS A 206 -1.49 28.50 7.13
C HIS A 206 -1.46 27.10 7.78
N SER A 207 -2.66 26.53 7.95
CA SER A 207 -2.83 25.12 8.31
C SER A 207 -4.02 24.53 7.61
N SER A 208 -3.95 23.24 7.25
CA SER A 208 -5.04 22.44 6.70
C SER A 208 -5.23 21.22 7.59
N GLU A 209 -6.48 20.92 7.96
CA GLU A 209 -6.84 19.86 8.91
C GLU A 209 -7.98 19.04 8.33
N VAL A 210 -7.96 17.72 8.56
CA VAL A 210 -9.04 16.80 8.15
C VAL A 210 -9.02 15.54 9.00
N TRP A 211 -10.19 14.99 9.28
CA TRP A 211 -10.38 13.60 9.65
C TRP A 211 -10.76 12.79 8.42
N PHE A 212 -10.14 11.64 8.24
CA PHE A 212 -10.48 10.76 7.13
C PHE A 212 -10.39 9.28 7.51
N ARG A 213 -11.10 8.46 6.74
CA ARG A 213 -11.04 7.00 6.80
C ARG A 213 -11.05 6.45 5.38
N THR A 214 -10.01 5.70 4.99
CA THR A 214 -9.91 5.11 3.65
C THR A 214 -9.12 3.80 3.67
N ARG A 215 -9.29 3.00 2.61
CA ARG A 215 -8.44 1.86 2.28
C ARG A 215 -7.70 2.06 0.96
N SER A 216 -7.87 3.21 0.32
CA SER A 216 -7.18 3.55 -0.93
C SER A 216 -5.79 4.10 -0.65
N ALA A 217 -4.78 3.58 -1.36
CA ALA A 217 -3.39 3.98 -1.18
C ALA A 217 -3.00 5.26 -1.92
N ASN A 218 -3.76 5.67 -2.92
CA ASN A 218 -3.51 6.88 -3.71
C ASN A 218 -4.80 7.68 -3.82
N SER A 219 -4.85 8.84 -3.18
CA SER A 219 -6.02 9.70 -3.21
C SER A 219 -5.72 11.10 -2.65
N THR A 220 -6.54 12.07 -3.02
CA THR A 220 -6.45 13.46 -2.57
C THR A 220 -7.51 13.74 -1.51
N LEU A 221 -7.09 14.16 -0.32
CA LEU A 221 -8.00 14.50 0.79
C LEU A 221 -8.56 15.91 0.65
N VAL A 222 -7.67 16.89 0.65
CA VAL A 222 -8.00 18.34 0.56
C VAL A 222 -6.99 19.01 -0.33
N GLY A 223 -7.46 19.79 -1.30
CA GLY A 223 -6.61 20.56 -2.18
C GLY A 223 -7.07 22.00 -2.34
N TRP A 224 -6.16 22.97 -2.13
CA TRP A 224 -6.45 24.39 -2.41
C TRP A 224 -5.25 25.13 -2.98
N GLY A 225 -5.48 26.31 -3.54
CA GLY A 225 -4.47 27.15 -4.18
C GLY A 225 -4.66 27.24 -5.68
N ASN A 226 -3.57 27.19 -6.46
CA ASN A 226 -3.56 27.41 -7.89
C ASN A 226 -2.72 26.36 -8.65
N GLU A 227 -3.12 26.04 -9.88
CA GLU A 227 -2.38 25.11 -10.76
C GLU A 227 -1.20 25.81 -11.42
N GLN A 228 -0.16 26.05 -10.66
CA GLN A 228 1.11 26.61 -11.11
C GLN A 228 2.25 26.17 -10.19
N GLY A 229 3.46 26.26 -10.66
CA GLY A 229 4.64 25.96 -9.84
C GLY A 229 4.59 26.72 -8.51
N GLN A 230 4.77 26.00 -7.39
CA GLN A 230 4.76 26.53 -6.01
C GLN A 230 3.41 27.10 -5.55
N GLY A 231 2.33 26.92 -6.32
CA GLY A 231 1.04 27.59 -6.10
C GLY A 231 -0.04 26.74 -5.43
N LYS A 232 0.18 25.43 -5.20
CA LYS A 232 -0.83 24.55 -4.63
C LYS A 232 -0.46 24.04 -3.25
N VAL A 233 -1.48 23.71 -2.46
CA VAL A 233 -1.38 23.07 -1.15
C VAL A 233 -2.34 21.89 -1.18
N VAL A 234 -1.82 20.68 -1.40
CA VAL A 234 -2.63 19.47 -1.59
C VAL A 234 -2.20 18.41 -0.59
N MET A 235 -3.12 18.06 0.29
CA MET A 235 -2.99 16.96 1.22
C MET A 235 -3.50 15.68 0.55
N GLN A 236 -2.64 14.68 0.45
CA GLN A 236 -2.92 13.47 -0.30
C GLN A 236 -2.26 12.24 0.33
N LEU A 237 -2.79 11.08 -0.01
CA LEU A 237 -2.12 9.80 0.20
C LEU A 237 -1.31 9.44 -1.04
N ARG A 238 -0.11 8.91 -0.85
CA ARG A 238 0.74 8.39 -1.93
C ARG A 238 1.30 7.04 -1.55
N SER A 239 1.60 6.24 -2.56
CA SER A 239 2.19 4.91 -2.38
C SER A 239 3.71 4.98 -2.14
N PRO A 240 4.24 4.27 -1.12
CA PRO A 240 3.48 3.55 -0.10
C PRO A 240 2.52 4.49 0.63
N PRO A 241 1.37 4.01 1.17
CA PRO A 241 0.35 4.90 1.70
C PRO A 241 0.86 5.66 2.93
N HIS A 242 1.25 6.89 2.71
CA HIS A 242 1.61 7.87 3.72
C HIS A 242 1.00 9.23 3.36
N ILE A 243 0.88 10.12 4.34
CA ILE A 243 0.45 11.49 4.07
C ILE A 243 1.56 12.23 3.33
N ASN A 244 1.18 12.90 2.27
CA ASN A 244 2.08 13.73 1.47
C ASN A 244 1.43 15.09 1.23
N MET A 245 2.19 16.15 1.47
CA MET A 245 1.82 17.50 1.05
C MET A 245 2.50 17.81 -0.27
N ASP A 246 1.72 17.90 -1.33
CA ASP A 246 2.20 18.33 -2.62
C ASP A 246 2.00 19.85 -2.77
N CYS A 247 3.10 20.55 -2.75
CA CYS A 247 3.16 22.00 -2.93
C CYS A 247 3.85 22.38 -4.24
N TYR A 248 3.85 21.50 -5.20
CA TYR A 248 4.29 21.68 -6.59
C TYR A 248 5.68 22.31 -6.72
N PHE A 249 6.70 21.49 -6.37
CA PHE A 249 8.12 21.84 -6.42
C PHE A 249 8.54 22.97 -5.46
N SER A 250 7.73 23.31 -4.47
CA SER A 250 8.14 24.26 -3.44
C SER A 250 8.70 23.56 -2.22
N GLY A 251 9.35 24.37 -1.38
CA GLY A 251 9.78 23.96 -0.08
C GLY A 251 8.66 23.64 0.92
N GLY A 252 7.40 23.84 0.55
CA GLY A 252 6.25 23.40 1.34
C GLY A 252 5.95 21.90 1.24
N SER A 253 6.50 21.20 0.25
CA SER A 253 6.28 19.77 0.09
C SER A 253 6.95 19.00 1.23
N VAL A 254 6.18 18.11 1.88
CA VAL A 254 6.63 17.26 2.98
C VAL A 254 5.90 15.92 2.94
N ALA A 255 6.57 14.86 3.34
CA ALA A 255 6.00 13.52 3.46
C ALA A 255 6.03 13.04 4.91
N GLY A 256 4.98 12.37 5.33
CA GLY A 256 4.90 11.67 6.60
C GLY A 256 5.47 10.24 6.49
N SER A 257 5.43 9.51 7.59
CA SER A 257 5.93 8.13 7.68
C SER A 257 4.86 7.10 8.05
N ARG A 258 3.73 7.53 8.60
CA ARG A 258 2.66 6.66 9.09
C ARG A 258 1.72 6.25 7.97
N LEU A 259 1.22 5.01 8.07
CA LEU A 259 0.30 4.39 7.09
C LEU A 259 -1.13 4.41 7.63
N PRO A 260 -1.91 5.47 7.38
CA PRO A 260 -3.22 5.67 8.00
C PRO A 260 -4.34 5.00 7.18
N LEU A 261 -4.38 3.67 7.10
CA LEU A 261 -5.41 2.94 6.36
C LEU A 261 -6.38 2.19 7.29
N GLY A 262 -7.65 2.27 6.98
CA GLY A 262 -8.73 1.50 7.60
C GLY A 262 -9.45 2.21 8.73
N ASP A 263 -8.77 2.95 9.60
CA ASP A 263 -9.34 3.64 10.75
C ASP A 263 -9.46 5.14 10.53
N TRP A 264 -10.34 5.79 11.33
CA TRP A 264 -10.40 7.25 11.38
C TRP A 264 -9.07 7.84 11.80
N THR A 265 -8.53 8.72 10.97
CA THR A 265 -7.21 9.33 11.15
C THR A 265 -7.32 10.84 11.07
N HIS A 266 -6.77 11.52 12.06
CA HIS A 266 -6.65 12.98 12.10
C HIS A 266 -5.34 13.42 11.48
N VAL A 267 -5.38 14.33 10.52
CA VAL A 267 -4.18 14.92 9.90
C VAL A 267 -4.25 16.42 9.94
N VAL A 268 -3.15 17.03 10.33
CA VAL A 268 -2.92 18.47 10.25
C VAL A 268 -1.61 18.75 9.53
N HIS A 269 -1.69 19.54 8.48
CA HIS A 269 -0.52 20.17 7.87
C HIS A 269 -0.42 21.61 8.36
N THR A 270 0.76 22.02 8.79
CA THR A 270 1.06 23.41 9.16
C THR A 270 2.23 23.93 8.34
N TYR A 271 2.12 25.17 7.89
CA TYR A 271 3.14 25.82 7.08
C TYR A 271 3.45 27.22 7.61
N ARG A 272 4.71 27.53 7.66
CA ARG A 272 5.30 28.88 7.66
C ARG A 272 6.54 28.87 6.76
N GLN A 273 6.94 30.02 6.26
CA GLN A 273 8.11 30.09 5.38
C GLN A 273 9.33 29.43 6.04
N GLY A 274 9.94 28.47 5.35
CA GLY A 274 11.08 27.69 5.82
C GLY A 274 10.71 26.46 6.68
N GLU A 275 9.46 26.21 6.97
CA GLU A 275 9.03 25.05 7.75
C GLU A 275 7.66 24.54 7.29
N SER A 276 7.61 23.23 6.97
CA SER A 276 6.38 22.52 6.63
C SER A 276 6.30 21.26 7.49
N VAL A 277 5.17 21.04 8.17
CA VAL A 277 5.04 19.98 9.17
C VAL A 277 3.73 19.22 9.00
N ILE A 278 3.80 17.90 9.10
CA ILE A 278 2.63 17.01 9.15
C ILE A 278 2.50 16.43 10.55
N TYR A 279 1.30 16.48 11.09
CA TYR A 279 0.89 15.77 12.30
C TYR A 279 -0.15 14.73 11.95
N VAL A 280 0.00 13.53 12.52
CA VAL A 280 -0.97 12.43 12.41
C VAL A 280 -1.40 12.03 13.82
N ASN A 281 -2.73 12.04 14.07
CA ASN A 281 -3.31 11.72 15.37
C ASN A 281 -2.66 12.52 16.52
N GLY A 282 -2.50 13.83 16.30
CA GLY A 282 -1.96 14.76 17.29
C GLY A 282 -0.45 14.67 17.54
N GLN A 283 0.28 13.85 16.79
CA GLN A 283 1.71 13.64 16.94
C GLN A 283 2.47 14.02 15.66
N LEU A 284 3.67 14.57 15.84
CA LEU A 284 4.56 14.87 14.73
C LEU A 284 4.83 13.61 13.89
N ASP A 285 4.66 13.71 12.57
CA ASP A 285 4.87 12.61 11.62
C ASP A 285 5.91 12.92 10.54
N GLY A 286 5.94 14.15 10.04
CA GLY A 286 6.93 14.58 9.06
C GLY A 286 7.25 16.06 9.16
N THR A 287 8.50 16.41 8.91
CA THR A 287 8.95 17.81 8.82
C THR A 287 9.79 18.03 7.58
N ASN A 288 9.65 19.22 7.01
CA ASN A 288 10.56 19.70 6.00
C ASN A 288 10.98 21.13 6.35
N ALA A 289 12.17 21.28 6.92
CA ALA A 289 12.81 22.59 7.13
C ALA A 289 13.53 22.97 5.84
N THR A 290 12.80 23.57 4.91
CA THR A 290 13.28 23.65 3.54
C THR A 290 14.17 24.85 3.27
N LYS A 291 15.25 24.54 2.57
CA LYS A 291 16.03 25.49 1.78
C LYS A 291 15.46 25.67 0.35
N GLY A 292 14.29 25.07 0.05
CA GLY A 292 13.67 25.15 -1.26
C GLY A 292 12.97 26.48 -1.52
N SER A 293 12.51 26.67 -2.76
CA SER A 293 11.73 27.85 -3.12
C SER A 293 10.47 27.95 -2.27
N PRO A 294 10.14 29.09 -1.66
CA PRO A 294 8.94 29.25 -0.85
C PRO A 294 7.67 29.01 -1.66
N LEU A 295 6.57 28.72 -0.98
CA LEU A 295 5.25 28.72 -1.61
C LEU A 295 4.98 30.09 -2.25
N ASN A 296 4.25 30.09 -3.36
CA ASN A 296 3.83 31.28 -4.08
C ASN A 296 2.37 31.14 -4.53
N VAL A 297 1.49 30.95 -3.56
CA VAL A 297 0.05 30.84 -3.82
C VAL A 297 -0.48 32.20 -4.30
N ARG A 298 -1.25 32.21 -5.40
CA ARG A 298 -1.86 33.42 -5.96
C ARG A 298 -3.32 33.51 -5.55
N THR A 299 -3.89 34.72 -5.64
CA THR A 299 -5.31 34.97 -5.44
C THR A 299 -5.95 35.27 -6.80
N PRO A 300 -7.22 34.87 -7.05
CA PRO A 300 -8.07 34.07 -6.16
C PRO A 300 -7.63 32.61 -6.10
N ALA A 301 -7.76 31.99 -4.94
CA ALA A 301 -7.49 30.56 -4.76
C ALA A 301 -8.69 29.70 -5.18
N ARG A 302 -8.46 28.40 -5.32
CA ARG A 302 -9.46 27.35 -5.55
C ARG A 302 -9.41 26.32 -4.46
N LEU A 303 -10.51 25.57 -4.26
CA LEU A 303 -10.56 24.52 -3.22
C LEU A 303 -11.44 23.35 -3.63
N TRP A 304 -10.96 22.13 -3.32
CA TRP A 304 -11.67 20.86 -3.47
C TRP A 304 -11.47 19.98 -2.23
N LEU A 305 -12.51 19.23 -1.85
CA LEU A 305 -12.45 18.15 -0.89
C LEU A 305 -12.65 16.83 -1.64
N GLY A 306 -11.74 15.87 -1.41
CA GLY A 306 -11.76 14.58 -2.09
C GLY A 306 -11.17 14.60 -3.50
N GLY A 307 -10.41 15.61 -3.87
CA GLY A 307 -9.82 15.75 -5.21
C GLY A 307 -9.05 17.03 -5.45
N TRP A 308 -8.59 17.19 -6.70
CA TRP A 308 -7.90 18.39 -7.18
C TRP A 308 -8.31 18.69 -8.64
N TYR A 309 -8.67 19.92 -8.96
CA TYR A 309 -9.07 20.36 -10.30
C TYR A 309 -10.14 19.48 -10.97
N ASN A 310 -11.24 19.19 -10.26
CA ASN A 310 -12.32 18.31 -10.69
C ASN A 310 -11.93 16.84 -10.94
N ASN A 311 -10.70 16.46 -10.62
CA ASN A 311 -10.31 15.07 -10.53
C ASN A 311 -10.54 14.62 -9.08
N TYR A 312 -11.72 14.07 -8.82
CA TYR A 312 -12.09 13.51 -7.53
C TYR A 312 -11.65 12.06 -7.45
N ASP A 313 -10.51 11.83 -6.83
CA ASP A 313 -9.86 10.52 -6.74
C ASP A 313 -9.98 9.87 -5.35
N PHE A 314 -10.54 10.58 -4.36
CA PHE A 314 -10.69 10.04 -3.01
C PHE A 314 -11.80 9.00 -2.93
N ILE A 315 -11.48 7.84 -2.29
CA ILE A 315 -12.43 6.78 -1.96
C ILE A 315 -12.35 6.55 -0.46
N GLY A 316 -13.43 6.88 0.26
CA GLY A 316 -13.46 6.80 1.72
C GLY A 316 -14.37 7.85 2.33
N ASP A 317 -14.16 8.16 3.60
CA ASP A 317 -14.96 9.08 4.36
C ASP A 317 -14.10 10.29 4.79
N LEU A 318 -14.65 11.49 4.67
CA LEU A 318 -14.06 12.72 5.21
C LEU A 318 -15.00 13.33 6.27
N ASP A 319 -14.38 13.94 7.28
CA ASP A 319 -15.05 14.66 8.35
C ASP A 319 -14.17 15.82 8.82
N GLU A 320 -14.77 16.86 9.39
CA GLU A 320 -14.10 17.96 10.10
C GLU A 320 -12.95 18.61 9.29
N VAL A 321 -13.22 19.05 8.08
CA VAL A 321 -12.22 19.75 7.25
C VAL A 321 -12.10 21.20 7.67
N ARG A 322 -10.86 21.69 7.89
CA ARG A 322 -10.61 23.05 8.34
C ARG A 322 -9.40 23.68 7.66
N ILE A 323 -9.54 24.94 7.26
CA ILE A 323 -8.45 25.76 6.72
C ILE A 323 -8.25 26.97 7.62
N SER A 324 -7.01 27.20 8.02
CA SER A 324 -6.60 28.32 8.91
C SER A 324 -5.57 29.21 8.25
N LYS A 325 -5.64 30.54 8.52
CA LYS A 325 -4.66 31.54 8.08
C LYS A 325 -3.43 31.66 9.00
N VAL A 326 -3.30 30.77 9.95
CA VAL A 326 -2.21 30.73 10.92
C VAL A 326 -1.52 29.37 10.92
N THR A 327 -0.26 29.34 11.29
CA THR A 327 0.44 28.08 11.61
C THR A 327 -0.04 27.62 12.98
N ARG A 328 -0.80 26.55 13.08
CA ARG A 328 -1.24 25.95 14.34
C ARG A 328 -0.04 25.33 15.06
N SER A 329 0.08 25.58 16.38
CA SER A 329 1.15 24.98 17.18
C SER A 329 0.92 23.50 17.41
N ALA A 330 1.97 22.78 17.82
CA ALA A 330 1.89 21.36 18.19
C ALA A 330 0.87 21.12 19.33
N GLU A 331 0.79 22.05 20.28
CA GLU A 331 -0.15 21.99 21.39
C GLU A 331 -1.60 22.16 20.93
N TRP A 332 -1.85 23.09 20.00
CA TRP A 332 -3.15 23.23 19.36
C TRP A 332 -3.58 21.92 18.67
N VAL A 333 -2.70 21.36 17.82
CA VAL A 333 -2.96 20.12 17.08
C VAL A 333 -3.22 18.95 18.04
N ARG A 334 -2.44 18.86 19.11
CA ARG A 334 -2.64 17.85 20.15
C ARG A 334 -3.99 17.99 20.81
N LEU A 335 -4.39 19.21 21.22
CA LEU A 335 -5.70 19.45 21.85
C LEU A 335 -6.85 19.12 20.88
N GLN A 336 -6.74 19.44 19.58
CA GLN A 336 -7.75 19.07 18.58
C GLN A 336 -7.94 17.56 18.54
N PHE A 337 -6.87 16.78 18.43
CA PHE A 337 -6.96 15.33 18.44
C PHE A 337 -7.53 14.78 19.74
N GLU A 338 -7.01 15.18 20.90
CA GLU A 338 -7.45 14.71 22.22
C GLU A 338 -8.91 15.04 22.51
N ASN A 339 -9.42 16.14 21.96
CA ASN A 339 -10.81 16.55 22.09
C ASN A 339 -11.76 15.85 21.12
N GLN A 340 -11.32 15.59 19.88
CA GLN A 340 -12.19 15.07 18.81
C GLN A 340 -12.22 13.53 18.74
N LYS A 341 -11.15 12.84 19.17
CA LYS A 341 -11.12 11.37 19.15
C LYS A 341 -12.27 10.75 19.96
N PRO A 342 -12.73 9.52 19.61
CA PRO A 342 -13.88 8.89 20.29
C PRO A 342 -13.71 8.75 21.81
N LEU A 343 -12.52 8.35 22.26
CA LEU A 343 -12.14 8.27 23.66
C LEU A 343 -11.48 9.58 24.10
N GLN A 344 -12.22 10.69 24.02
CA GLN A 344 -11.67 12.01 24.34
C GLN A 344 -11.16 12.11 25.76
N THR A 345 -10.07 12.87 25.94
CA THR A 345 -9.44 13.05 27.24
C THR A 345 -9.53 14.47 27.77
N LEU A 346 -9.80 15.46 26.91
CA LEU A 346 -9.75 16.88 27.25
C LEU A 346 -10.92 17.36 28.10
N VAL A 347 -12.17 16.91 27.82
CA VAL A 347 -13.39 17.37 28.53
C VAL A 347 -14.02 16.20 29.25
N GLY A 348 -14.42 16.41 30.47
CA GLY A 348 -15.19 15.42 31.25
C GLY A 348 -16.70 15.60 31.16
N PRO A 349 -17.47 14.73 31.81
CA PRO A 349 -18.94 14.82 31.88
C PRO A 349 -19.37 16.01 32.74
N LEU A 350 -20.66 16.35 32.71
CA LEU A 350 -21.24 17.20 33.74
C LEU A 350 -20.98 16.58 35.11
N VAL A 351 -20.35 17.33 36.00
CA VAL A 351 -20.04 16.87 37.35
C VAL A 351 -21.34 16.54 38.06
N GLN A 352 -21.50 15.26 38.40
CA GLN A 352 -22.69 14.76 39.09
C GLN A 352 -22.66 15.10 40.58
N ALA A 353 -23.84 15.29 41.17
CA ALA A 353 -23.95 15.54 42.61
C ALA A 353 -23.50 14.31 43.44
N GLY A 354 -23.02 14.58 44.66
CA GLY A 354 -22.57 13.54 45.60
C GLY A 354 -21.06 13.29 45.58
N ASN A 355 -20.62 12.33 46.40
CA ASN A 355 -19.23 11.96 46.57
C ASN A 355 -18.98 10.44 46.57
N ALA A 356 -19.99 9.66 46.20
CA ALA A 356 -19.90 8.21 46.13
C ALA A 356 -18.98 7.79 44.99
N PHE A 357 -18.06 6.84 45.26
CA PHE A 357 -17.21 6.22 44.28
C PHE A 357 -17.24 4.70 44.42
N GLY A 358 -17.66 4.01 43.38
CA GLY A 358 -17.79 2.55 43.39
C GLY A 358 -18.36 2.01 42.06
N VAL A 359 -18.57 0.70 42.04
CA VAL A 359 -19.14 -0.05 40.92
C VAL A 359 -20.26 -0.96 41.43
N SER A 360 -21.20 -1.31 40.57
CA SER A 360 -22.31 -2.19 40.89
C SER A 360 -21.91 -3.59 41.34
N VAL A 361 -20.79 -4.12 40.79
CA VAL A 361 -20.29 -5.46 41.07
C VAL A 361 -18.75 -5.44 41.03
N GLU A 362 -18.09 -6.05 41.99
CA GLU A 362 -16.60 -6.10 42.05
C GLU A 362 -16.01 -7.42 41.50
N LYS A 363 -16.83 -8.46 41.36
CA LYS A 363 -16.41 -9.75 40.81
C LYS A 363 -17.53 -10.40 40.03
N VAL A 364 -17.24 -10.90 38.83
CA VAL A 364 -18.23 -11.57 37.98
C VAL A 364 -17.61 -12.72 37.19
N VAL A 365 -18.42 -13.75 36.95
CA VAL A 365 -18.14 -14.80 36.00
C VAL A 365 -19.09 -14.63 34.83
N VAL A 366 -18.56 -14.59 33.60
CA VAL A 366 -19.35 -14.43 32.37
C VAL A 366 -18.92 -15.50 31.36
N GLU A 367 -19.86 -16.14 30.71
CA GLU A 367 -19.58 -17.06 29.63
C GLU A 367 -19.14 -16.29 28.39
N GLU A 368 -18.23 -16.86 27.60
CA GLU A 368 -17.84 -16.31 26.31
C GLU A 368 -19.06 -16.09 25.39
N GLY A 369 -18.98 -15.07 24.55
CA GLY A 369 -20.08 -14.64 23.69
C GLY A 369 -21.23 -13.93 24.43
N LYS A 370 -21.19 -13.86 25.79
CA LYS A 370 -22.15 -13.09 26.59
C LYS A 370 -21.57 -11.74 26.98
N SER A 371 -22.46 -10.87 27.49
CA SER A 371 -22.10 -9.53 27.97
C SER A 371 -22.64 -9.29 29.36
N VAL A 372 -21.98 -8.41 30.10
CA VAL A 372 -22.42 -7.94 31.43
C VAL A 372 -22.31 -6.41 31.50
N GLU A 373 -23.34 -5.75 32.03
CA GLU A 373 -23.35 -4.31 32.26
C GLU A 373 -22.86 -3.97 33.67
N PHE A 374 -21.97 -3.02 33.77
CA PHE A 374 -21.49 -2.41 35.00
C PHE A 374 -21.98 -0.98 35.10
N THR A 375 -22.36 -0.57 36.30
CA THR A 375 -22.74 0.82 36.59
C THR A 375 -21.71 1.43 37.55
N ALA A 376 -21.19 2.60 37.19
CA ALA A 376 -20.29 3.39 38.00
C ALA A 376 -21.07 4.36 38.89
N GLN A 377 -20.63 4.50 40.13
CA GLN A 377 -20.94 5.62 41.01
C GLN A 377 -19.70 6.52 41.05
N ALA A 378 -19.83 7.75 40.58
CA ALA A 378 -18.68 8.68 40.51
C ALA A 378 -19.18 10.15 40.73
N GLY A 379 -19.91 10.38 41.79
CA GLY A 379 -20.35 11.73 42.20
C GLY A 379 -19.16 12.65 42.44
N GLY A 380 -19.18 13.85 41.86
CA GLY A 380 -18.04 14.79 41.92
C GLY A 380 -16.88 14.53 40.94
N ALA A 381 -16.95 13.45 40.17
CA ALA A 381 -15.89 13.14 39.19
C ALA A 381 -15.85 14.18 38.06
N GLN A 382 -14.64 14.59 37.72
CA GLN A 382 -14.28 15.49 36.60
C GLN A 382 -13.99 14.75 35.30
N LYS A 383 -13.64 13.45 35.36
CA LYS A 383 -13.40 12.56 34.23
C LYS A 383 -13.59 11.12 34.67
N VAL A 384 -14.13 10.28 33.81
CA VAL A 384 -14.34 8.85 34.07
C VAL A 384 -13.75 8.04 32.96
N PHE A 385 -13.01 6.98 33.31
CA PHE A 385 -12.43 6.01 32.37
C PHE A 385 -12.80 4.60 32.80
N TRP A 386 -13.13 3.77 31.82
CA TRP A 386 -13.13 2.34 31.94
C TRP A 386 -11.87 1.79 31.26
N VAL A 387 -11.03 1.11 32.01
CA VAL A 387 -9.78 0.55 31.54
C VAL A 387 -9.86 -0.97 31.60
N LEU A 388 -9.72 -1.62 30.45
CA LEU A 388 -9.71 -3.09 30.35
C LEU A 388 -8.27 -3.59 30.35
N LYS A 389 -7.99 -4.55 31.25
CA LYS A 389 -6.72 -5.27 31.33
C LYS A 389 -6.99 -6.74 31.03
N ARG A 390 -6.49 -7.21 29.89
CA ARG A 390 -6.67 -8.58 29.42
C ARG A 390 -5.51 -9.01 28.54
N ASP A 391 -5.07 -10.26 28.69
CA ASP A 391 -4.00 -10.85 27.86
C ASP A 391 -2.68 -10.02 27.87
N GLY A 392 -2.35 -9.43 29.02
CA GLY A 392 -1.17 -8.59 29.19
C GLY A 392 -1.26 -7.21 28.55
N ARG A 393 -2.41 -6.82 28.02
CA ARG A 393 -2.67 -5.50 27.44
C ARG A 393 -3.55 -4.68 28.37
N GLU A 394 -3.33 -3.40 28.36
CA GLU A 394 -4.17 -2.42 29.05
C GLU A 394 -4.67 -1.39 28.02
N GLU A 395 -5.97 -1.17 27.96
CA GLU A 395 -6.58 -0.22 27.04
C GLU A 395 -7.72 0.54 27.69
N VAL A 396 -7.90 1.80 27.30
CA VAL A 396 -9.10 2.58 27.67
C VAL A 396 -10.25 2.11 26.81
N ALA A 397 -11.23 1.43 27.42
CA ALA A 397 -12.37 0.88 26.70
C ALA A 397 -13.54 1.88 26.55
N ALA A 398 -13.68 2.84 27.49
CA ALA A 398 -14.65 3.91 27.40
C ALA A 398 -14.22 5.12 28.23
N THR A 399 -14.70 6.32 27.83
CA THR A 399 -14.57 7.57 28.60
C THR A 399 -15.95 8.17 28.84
N ASP A 400 -16.14 8.75 30.02
CA ASP A 400 -17.36 9.49 30.40
C ASP A 400 -18.66 8.69 30.20
N ARG A 401 -18.59 7.39 30.47
CA ARG A 401 -19.75 6.50 30.53
C ARG A 401 -19.96 6.06 31.99
N PHE A 402 -21.13 6.21 32.50
CA PHE A 402 -21.52 5.71 33.85
C PHE A 402 -22.07 4.29 33.78
N LYS A 403 -22.40 3.84 32.59
CA LYS A 403 -22.72 2.45 32.29
C LYS A 403 -21.70 1.92 31.26
N PHE A 404 -21.19 0.71 31.49
CA PHE A 404 -20.29 0.06 30.60
C PHE A 404 -20.69 -1.40 30.40
N THR A 405 -20.83 -1.80 29.15
CA THR A 405 -21.11 -3.20 28.79
C THR A 405 -19.82 -3.89 28.40
N PHE A 406 -19.36 -4.81 29.23
CA PHE A 406 -18.26 -5.70 28.91
C PHE A 406 -18.79 -6.85 28.05
N ALA A 407 -18.29 -7.01 26.85
CA ALA A 407 -18.51 -8.16 26.00
C ALA A 407 -17.37 -9.17 26.22
N ALA A 408 -17.69 -10.38 26.65
CA ALA A 408 -16.68 -11.38 26.96
C ALA A 408 -15.87 -11.81 25.74
N GLY A 409 -16.44 -11.69 24.53
CA GLY A 409 -15.80 -12.15 23.28
C GLY A 409 -15.62 -13.67 23.28
N ARG A 410 -14.69 -14.13 22.48
CA ARG A 410 -14.27 -15.54 22.43
C ARG A 410 -12.97 -15.71 23.24
N VAL A 411 -12.81 -16.88 23.85
CA VAL A 411 -11.60 -17.28 24.60
C VAL A 411 -11.12 -18.65 24.14
N ALA A 412 -9.88 -18.97 24.46
CA ALA A 412 -9.24 -20.25 24.16
C ALA A 412 -9.02 -21.10 25.43
N GLY A 413 -9.92 -20.99 26.36
CA GLY A 413 -9.89 -21.52 27.72
C GLY A 413 -10.37 -20.48 28.72
N ASP A 414 -10.74 -20.89 29.94
CA ASP A 414 -11.10 -19.96 31.01
C ASP A 414 -9.99 -18.92 31.23
N GLY A 415 -10.33 -17.63 31.15
CA GLY A 415 -9.33 -16.56 31.24
C GLY A 415 -9.76 -15.43 32.18
N PRO A 416 -8.80 -14.79 32.89
CA PRO A 416 -9.08 -13.60 33.67
C PRO A 416 -9.09 -12.35 32.81
N ALA A 417 -9.93 -11.38 33.21
CA ALA A 417 -9.83 -10.00 32.78
C ALA A 417 -10.04 -9.09 34.00
N THR A 418 -9.46 -7.91 33.99
CA THR A 418 -9.73 -6.90 34.99
C THR A 418 -10.30 -5.68 34.28
N LEU A 419 -11.49 -5.25 34.71
CA LEU A 419 -12.07 -3.97 34.28
C LEU A 419 -11.88 -2.97 35.41
N GLN A 420 -11.18 -1.88 35.17
CA GLN A 420 -10.91 -0.86 36.16
C GLN A 420 -11.74 0.38 35.87
N LEU A 421 -12.57 0.80 36.85
CA LEU A 421 -13.11 2.14 36.88
C LEU A 421 -12.04 3.10 37.42
N LYS A 422 -11.62 4.07 36.62
CA LYS A 422 -10.71 5.16 37.02
C LYS A 422 -11.48 6.47 36.93
N ALA A 423 -11.54 7.24 38.01
CA ALA A 423 -12.19 8.54 38.02
C ALA A 423 -11.25 9.62 38.55
N VAL A 424 -11.23 10.77 37.87
CA VAL A 424 -10.45 11.97 38.24
C VAL A 424 -11.36 12.89 39.04
N PHE A 425 -11.00 13.23 40.28
CA PHE A 425 -11.67 14.15 41.16
C PHE A 425 -10.81 15.41 41.41
N ALA A 426 -11.39 16.41 42.04
CA ALA A 426 -10.64 17.60 42.41
C ALA A 426 -9.49 17.29 43.38
N ASP A 427 -9.66 16.31 44.25
CA ASP A 427 -8.70 15.84 45.25
C ASP A 427 -7.72 14.76 44.76
N GLY A 428 -7.89 14.26 43.53
CA GLY A 428 -6.99 13.24 42.96
C GLY A 428 -7.70 12.20 42.10
N VAL A 429 -6.99 11.11 41.80
CA VAL A 429 -7.49 10.00 41.00
C VAL A 429 -7.87 8.86 41.94
N LYS A 430 -9.08 8.29 41.76
CA LYS A 430 -9.55 7.08 42.44
C LYS A 430 -9.73 5.95 41.40
N THR A 431 -9.41 4.72 41.81
CA THR A 431 -9.55 3.54 40.98
C THR A 431 -10.28 2.43 41.72
N LYS A 432 -11.08 1.63 41.00
CA LYS A 432 -11.76 0.44 41.49
C LYS A 432 -11.67 -0.66 40.48
N ASP A 433 -11.08 -1.78 40.87
CA ASP A 433 -10.93 -2.96 39.99
C ASP A 433 -12.14 -3.89 40.14
N ILE A 434 -12.56 -4.44 39.02
CA ILE A 434 -13.58 -5.47 38.87
C ILE A 434 -12.90 -6.72 38.32
N ALA A 435 -12.92 -7.80 39.10
CA ALA A 435 -12.37 -9.07 38.65
C ALA A 435 -13.39 -9.83 37.77
N ILE A 436 -13.03 -10.10 36.54
CA ILE A 436 -13.85 -10.82 35.57
C ILE A 436 -13.20 -12.16 35.25
N THR A 437 -13.95 -13.25 35.34
CA THR A 437 -13.54 -14.54 34.79
C THR A 437 -14.41 -14.84 33.58
N VAL A 438 -13.80 -14.94 32.41
CA VAL A 438 -14.48 -15.38 31.20
C VAL A 438 -14.39 -16.89 31.14
N LYS A 439 -15.54 -17.55 31.10
CA LYS A 439 -15.67 -19.01 31.00
C LYS A 439 -15.76 -19.46 29.56
N GLU A 440 -14.91 -20.41 29.17
CA GLU A 440 -15.06 -21.09 27.88
C GLU A 440 -16.35 -21.91 27.87
N ALA A 441 -17.18 -21.75 26.87
CA ALA A 441 -18.47 -22.42 26.73
C ALA A 441 -18.73 -22.93 25.32
N ILE A 442 -18.03 -22.43 24.32
CA ILE A 442 -18.22 -22.77 22.90
C ILE A 442 -17.07 -23.65 22.45
N PRO A 443 -17.31 -24.89 21.97
CA PRO A 443 -16.25 -25.77 21.56
C PRO A 443 -15.47 -25.24 20.36
N GLU A 444 -14.15 -25.50 20.31
CA GLU A 444 -13.30 -25.14 19.20
C GLU A 444 -13.56 -26.02 17.97
N PRO A 445 -13.20 -25.55 16.74
CA PRO A 445 -13.41 -26.32 15.52
C PRO A 445 -12.64 -27.63 15.52
N VAL A 446 -13.33 -28.73 15.21
CA VAL A 446 -12.73 -30.04 14.93
C VAL A 446 -12.97 -30.37 13.48
N PHE A 447 -11.92 -30.45 12.67
CA PHE A 447 -12.06 -30.64 11.22
C PHE A 447 -10.97 -31.52 10.62
N THR A 448 -11.21 -32.01 9.41
CA THR A 448 -10.26 -32.71 8.56
C THR A 448 -10.18 -32.04 7.20
N LEU A 449 -9.09 -32.28 6.46
CA LEU A 449 -8.92 -31.83 5.08
C LEU A 449 -9.23 -32.96 4.12
N LYS A 450 -10.06 -32.66 3.11
CA LYS A 450 -10.32 -33.55 1.98
C LYS A 450 -9.55 -33.03 0.77
N ALA A 451 -8.58 -33.82 0.28
CA ALA A 451 -7.74 -33.49 -0.86
C ALA A 451 -7.37 -34.76 -1.65
N PRO A 452 -7.02 -34.66 -2.96
CA PRO A 452 -6.38 -35.76 -3.67
C PRO A 452 -4.97 -36.02 -3.09
N THR A 453 -4.52 -37.26 -3.16
CA THR A 453 -3.16 -37.62 -2.72
C THR A 453 -2.08 -37.30 -3.76
N THR A 454 -2.48 -37.28 -5.04
CA THR A 454 -1.61 -36.98 -6.19
C THR A 454 -2.23 -35.94 -7.11
N TRP A 455 -1.40 -35.18 -7.80
CA TRP A 455 -1.83 -34.17 -8.76
C TRP A 455 -0.85 -34.08 -9.93
N ASP A 456 -1.36 -33.98 -11.16
CA ASP A 456 -0.54 -33.74 -12.37
C ASP A 456 -0.03 -32.29 -12.47
N GLY A 457 -0.40 -31.41 -11.53
CA GLY A 457 -0.03 -29.99 -11.52
C GLY A 457 -0.80 -29.14 -12.55
N ARG A 458 -1.73 -29.70 -13.30
CA ARG A 458 -2.42 -29.05 -14.40
C ARG A 458 -3.93 -29.09 -14.34
N ALA A 459 -4.52 -30.25 -14.08
CA ALA A 459 -5.95 -30.34 -13.83
C ALA A 459 -6.28 -29.58 -12.54
N THR A 460 -7.33 -28.77 -12.59
CA THR A 460 -7.81 -28.08 -11.39
C THR A 460 -8.22 -29.06 -10.32
N ILE A 461 -7.76 -28.86 -9.08
CA ILE A 461 -8.16 -29.67 -7.92
C ILE A 461 -8.77 -28.80 -6.83
N GLU A 462 -9.54 -29.41 -5.94
CA GLU A 462 -10.16 -28.76 -4.80
C GLU A 462 -9.67 -29.41 -3.50
N VAL A 463 -9.32 -28.57 -2.52
CA VAL A 463 -9.05 -28.98 -1.13
C VAL A 463 -10.13 -28.36 -0.25
N GLY A 464 -10.84 -29.17 0.52
CA GLY A 464 -11.97 -28.71 1.33
C GLY A 464 -11.77 -29.02 2.82
N THR A 465 -12.34 -28.18 3.68
CA THR A 465 -12.48 -28.46 5.13
C THR A 465 -13.75 -29.23 5.39
N GLN A 466 -13.69 -30.28 6.23
CA GLN A 466 -14.84 -31.00 6.72
C GLN A 466 -14.91 -30.86 8.24
N VAL A 467 -15.79 -29.99 8.73
CA VAL A 467 -15.90 -29.63 10.15
C VAL A 467 -16.89 -30.60 10.82
N ALA A 468 -16.42 -31.34 11.80
CA ALA A 468 -17.18 -32.41 12.44
C ALA A 468 -18.20 -31.89 13.48
N ASN A 469 -17.89 -30.79 14.17
CA ASN A 469 -18.71 -30.26 15.28
C ASN A 469 -19.40 -28.94 14.96
N LEU A 470 -19.65 -28.64 13.69
CA LEU A 470 -20.24 -27.37 13.24
C LEU A 470 -21.60 -27.09 13.92
N ALA A 471 -22.48 -28.08 13.96
CA ALA A 471 -23.81 -27.92 14.60
C ALA A 471 -23.69 -27.60 16.09
N ALA A 472 -22.76 -28.22 16.80
CA ALA A 472 -22.55 -27.97 18.23
C ALA A 472 -22.03 -26.56 18.51
N MET A 473 -21.16 -26.04 17.63
CA MET A 473 -20.66 -24.65 17.71
C MET A 473 -21.77 -23.65 17.43
N GLN A 474 -22.53 -23.86 16.36
CA GLN A 474 -23.63 -22.98 15.97
C GLN A 474 -24.76 -22.92 17.03
N ALA A 475 -25.09 -24.06 17.64
CA ALA A 475 -26.08 -24.11 18.72
C ALA A 475 -25.67 -23.29 19.95
N ARG A 476 -24.37 -22.96 20.09
CA ARG A 476 -23.83 -22.14 21.16
C ARG A 476 -23.45 -20.71 20.70
N GLY A 477 -23.80 -20.30 19.46
CA GLY A 477 -23.61 -18.97 18.96
C GLY A 477 -22.18 -18.69 18.50
N ALA A 478 -21.49 -19.71 17.96
CA ALA A 478 -20.11 -19.55 17.46
C ALA A 478 -19.96 -18.60 16.26
N GLY A 479 -21.03 -18.24 15.58
CA GLY A 479 -20.98 -17.42 14.38
C GLY A 479 -20.45 -18.17 13.15
N ASP A 480 -20.01 -17.42 12.14
CA ASP A 480 -19.42 -17.97 10.93
C ASP A 480 -17.96 -18.39 11.15
N LEU A 481 -17.56 -19.51 10.52
CA LEU A 481 -16.19 -19.97 10.57
C LEU A 481 -15.32 -19.16 9.59
N LYS A 482 -14.18 -18.66 10.09
CA LYS A 482 -13.12 -18.09 9.27
C LYS A 482 -12.13 -19.19 8.93
N VAL A 483 -11.85 -19.38 7.63
CA VAL A 483 -10.86 -20.34 7.14
C VAL A 483 -9.74 -19.59 6.46
N GLU A 484 -8.51 -19.75 6.96
CA GLU A 484 -7.31 -19.23 6.34
C GLU A 484 -6.53 -20.38 5.69
N TRP A 485 -6.11 -20.17 4.44
CA TRP A 485 -5.43 -21.16 3.65
C TRP A 485 -3.97 -20.77 3.40
N SER A 486 -3.09 -21.74 3.47
CA SER A 486 -1.71 -21.65 3.04
C SER A 486 -1.38 -22.84 2.14
N ALA A 487 -0.81 -22.58 0.97
CA ALA A 487 -0.23 -23.59 0.11
C ALA A 487 1.29 -23.50 0.17
N GLY A 488 1.96 -24.63 0.31
CA GLY A 488 3.40 -24.72 0.53
C GLY A 488 4.26 -24.24 -0.65
N PRO A 489 5.57 -24.49 -0.65
CA PRO A 489 6.55 -23.78 -1.48
C PRO A 489 6.45 -24.02 -3.00
N LEU A 490 5.66 -24.99 -3.46
CA LEU A 490 5.32 -25.11 -4.88
C LEU A 490 4.44 -23.92 -5.27
N ALA A 491 4.91 -23.10 -6.24
CA ALA A 491 4.15 -21.99 -6.74
C ALA A 491 2.88 -22.47 -7.45
N VAL A 492 1.71 -22.06 -6.93
CA VAL A 492 0.40 -22.42 -7.47
C VAL A 492 -0.47 -21.18 -7.61
N ILE A 493 -1.35 -21.18 -8.60
CA ILE A 493 -2.48 -20.27 -8.68
C ILE A 493 -3.61 -20.86 -7.85
N LYS A 494 -4.26 -20.05 -7.01
CA LYS A 494 -5.30 -20.49 -6.09
C LYS A 494 -6.49 -19.54 -6.07
N GLU A 495 -7.68 -20.12 -5.95
CA GLU A 495 -8.91 -19.42 -5.62
C GLU A 495 -9.35 -19.83 -4.21
N VAL A 496 -9.65 -18.86 -3.36
CA VAL A 496 -10.08 -19.10 -1.97
C VAL A 496 -11.58 -18.87 -1.86
N GLY A 497 -12.30 -19.87 -1.37
CA GLY A 497 -13.71 -19.78 -1.04
C GLY A 497 -13.98 -20.22 0.39
N PRO A 498 -15.22 -20.04 0.92
CA PRO A 498 -15.59 -20.48 2.24
C PRO A 498 -15.38 -22.00 2.40
N GLY A 499 -14.41 -22.38 3.26
CA GLY A 499 -14.08 -23.77 3.51
C GLY A 499 -13.47 -24.55 2.34
N LYS A 500 -13.13 -23.89 1.23
CA LYS A 500 -12.58 -24.52 0.04
C LYS A 500 -11.42 -23.73 -0.54
N LEU A 501 -10.37 -24.44 -0.95
CA LEU A 501 -9.26 -23.91 -1.72
C LEU A 501 -9.21 -24.63 -3.07
N ARG A 502 -9.29 -23.88 -4.15
CA ARG A 502 -9.17 -24.41 -5.50
C ARG A 502 -7.76 -24.13 -6.03
N LEU A 503 -7.04 -25.17 -6.39
CA LEU A 503 -5.70 -25.09 -6.95
C LEU A 503 -5.80 -25.27 -8.45
N LEU A 504 -5.36 -24.26 -9.20
CA LEU A 504 -5.53 -24.21 -10.65
C LEU A 504 -4.33 -24.81 -11.37
N ARG A 505 -3.11 -24.54 -10.91
CA ARG A 505 -1.88 -25.01 -11.53
C ARG A 505 -0.71 -24.99 -10.55
N ALA A 506 0.16 -26.00 -10.62
CA ALA A 506 1.44 -26.01 -9.95
C ALA A 506 2.56 -25.44 -10.87
N GLN A 507 3.59 -24.88 -10.25
CA GLN A 507 4.79 -24.39 -10.96
C GLN A 507 5.81 -25.52 -11.19
N ASN A 508 5.93 -26.44 -10.26
CA ASN A 508 6.94 -27.50 -10.25
C ASN A 508 6.37 -28.83 -9.75
N SER A 509 7.06 -29.92 -10.04
CA SER A 509 6.81 -31.21 -9.39
C SER A 509 7.42 -31.26 -7.99
N GLY A 510 6.80 -32.00 -7.09
CA GLY A 510 7.26 -32.20 -5.70
C GLY A 510 6.12 -32.30 -4.70
N PRO A 511 6.41 -32.38 -3.40
CA PRO A 511 5.40 -32.40 -2.34
C PRO A 511 4.81 -31.00 -2.13
N LEU A 512 3.52 -30.85 -2.35
CA LEU A 512 2.75 -29.63 -2.06
C LEU A 512 2.03 -29.81 -0.73
N THR A 513 2.42 -29.07 0.29
CA THR A 513 1.71 -29.02 1.55
C THR A 513 0.66 -27.92 1.51
N VAL A 514 -0.58 -28.29 1.79
CA VAL A 514 -1.71 -27.38 1.94
C VAL A 514 -2.15 -27.39 3.40
N THR A 515 -2.22 -26.23 4.00
CA THR A 515 -2.62 -26.03 5.38
C THR A 515 -3.87 -25.17 5.45
N ALA A 516 -4.83 -25.58 6.27
CA ALA A 516 -5.98 -24.75 6.63
C ALA A 516 -5.94 -24.46 8.13
N THR A 517 -6.23 -23.22 8.50
CA THR A 517 -6.49 -22.80 9.87
C THR A 517 -7.93 -22.35 9.97
N VAL A 518 -8.72 -23.05 10.78
CA VAL A 518 -10.15 -22.77 10.98
C VAL A 518 -10.33 -22.14 12.35
N SER A 519 -11.02 -21.00 12.39
CA SER A 519 -11.33 -20.28 13.62
C SER A 519 -12.82 -19.96 13.69
N ASN A 520 -13.39 -20.10 14.87
CA ASN A 520 -14.72 -19.59 15.24
C ASN A 520 -14.62 -18.37 16.17
N GLY A 521 -13.44 -17.73 16.22
CA GLY A 521 -13.12 -16.59 17.10
C GLY A 521 -12.49 -17.00 18.44
N GLY A 522 -12.45 -18.31 18.80
CA GLY A 522 -11.69 -18.87 19.90
C GLY A 522 -10.29 -19.34 19.43
N LYS A 523 -9.82 -20.45 20.00
CA LYS A 523 -8.54 -21.05 19.62
C LYS A 523 -8.59 -21.60 18.19
N PRO A 524 -7.76 -21.12 17.24
CA PRO A 524 -7.73 -21.67 15.91
C PRO A 524 -7.27 -23.13 15.91
N ALA A 525 -7.91 -23.96 15.09
CA ALA A 525 -7.47 -25.31 14.79
C ALA A 525 -6.74 -25.33 13.44
N THR A 526 -5.62 -26.04 13.34
CA THR A 526 -4.82 -26.11 12.10
C THR A 526 -4.64 -27.57 11.67
N GLN A 527 -4.84 -27.84 10.38
CA GLN A 527 -4.62 -29.15 9.74
C GLN A 527 -3.85 -28.98 8.46
N SER A 528 -3.02 -29.95 8.11
CA SER A 528 -2.25 -29.96 6.87
C SER A 528 -2.41 -31.26 6.12
N VAL A 529 -2.35 -31.19 4.78
CA VAL A 529 -2.32 -32.35 3.88
C VAL A 529 -1.21 -32.15 2.86
N THR A 530 -0.54 -33.23 2.48
CA THR A 530 0.50 -33.20 1.45
C THR A 530 -0.01 -33.90 0.19
N ILE A 531 0.10 -33.21 -0.95
CA ILE A 531 -0.28 -33.67 -2.27
C ILE A 531 1.01 -33.89 -3.09
N ALA A 532 1.21 -35.08 -3.64
CA ALA A 532 2.35 -35.34 -4.52
C ALA A 532 2.06 -34.78 -5.93
N VAL A 533 2.75 -33.70 -6.29
CA VAL A 533 2.63 -33.11 -7.63
C VAL A 533 3.66 -33.75 -8.56
N THR A 534 3.21 -34.27 -9.68
CA THR A 534 4.05 -34.84 -10.74
C THR A 534 3.61 -34.27 -12.08
N GLU A 535 4.25 -33.20 -12.52
CA GLU A 535 3.99 -32.61 -13.83
C GLU A 535 4.49 -33.55 -14.94
N PRO A 536 3.71 -33.81 -16.01
CA PRO A 536 4.18 -34.54 -17.16
C PRO A 536 5.40 -33.88 -17.81
N LYS A 537 6.33 -34.68 -18.30
CA LYS A 537 7.53 -34.19 -19.01
C LYS A 537 7.22 -33.61 -20.37
N SER A 538 6.18 -34.09 -21.02
CA SER A 538 5.65 -33.58 -22.29
C SER A 538 4.19 -33.21 -22.13
N ASP A 539 3.82 -32.06 -22.67
CA ASP A 539 2.53 -31.43 -22.48
C ASP A 539 1.68 -31.44 -23.73
N ALA A 540 1.06 -32.54 -24.08
CA ALA A 540 0.11 -32.57 -25.18
C ALA A 540 -1.02 -31.54 -25.03
N TRP A 541 -1.49 -31.25 -23.78
CA TRP A 541 -2.55 -30.28 -23.54
C TRP A 541 -2.10 -28.83 -23.65
N VAL A 542 -0.81 -28.52 -23.58
CA VAL A 542 -0.25 -27.19 -23.80
C VAL A 542 0.21 -26.98 -25.24
N ALA A 543 -0.05 -27.95 -26.13
CA ALA A 543 0.18 -27.74 -27.55
C ALA A 543 -0.77 -26.68 -28.09
N ARG A 544 -0.23 -25.72 -28.83
CA ARG A 544 -1.01 -24.63 -29.39
C ARG A 544 -1.99 -25.18 -30.45
N VAL A 545 -3.24 -24.80 -30.35
CA VAL A 545 -4.24 -25.08 -31.40
C VAL A 545 -4.25 -23.91 -32.38
N PRO A 546 -3.97 -24.11 -33.66
CA PRO A 546 -4.00 -23.06 -34.67
C PRO A 546 -5.45 -22.60 -34.94
N ALA A 547 -5.61 -21.30 -35.25
CA ALA A 547 -6.90 -20.77 -35.69
C ALA A 547 -7.30 -21.36 -37.05
N LYS A 548 -8.62 -21.42 -37.31
CA LYS A 548 -9.19 -21.95 -38.60
C LYS A 548 -8.78 -21.11 -39.81
N ASP A 549 -8.42 -19.84 -39.59
CA ASP A 549 -8.03 -18.87 -40.60
C ASP A 549 -6.58 -18.38 -40.42
N GLU A 550 -5.78 -19.13 -39.65
CA GLU A 550 -4.39 -18.75 -39.37
C GLU A 550 -3.53 -18.75 -40.61
N GLN A 551 -2.93 -17.61 -40.89
CA GLN A 551 -2.00 -17.43 -42.02
C GLN A 551 -0.73 -16.75 -41.55
N PRO A 552 0.42 -17.07 -42.19
CA PRO A 552 1.68 -16.38 -41.88
C PRO A 552 1.60 -14.89 -42.23
N GLU A 553 2.39 -14.09 -41.49
CA GLU A 553 2.55 -12.65 -41.70
C GLU A 553 4.00 -12.33 -42.10
N GLU A 554 4.21 -11.26 -42.87
CA GLU A 554 5.55 -10.83 -43.29
C GLU A 554 6.42 -10.54 -42.07
N GLY A 555 7.65 -11.06 -42.04
CA GLY A 555 8.59 -10.88 -40.93
C GLY A 555 8.25 -11.70 -39.66
N GLN A 556 7.30 -12.61 -39.72
CA GLN A 556 6.86 -13.40 -38.55
C GLN A 556 7.95 -14.29 -37.99
N PHE A 557 7.99 -14.34 -36.64
CA PHE A 557 8.83 -15.26 -35.90
C PHE A 557 8.04 -16.52 -35.49
N TYR A 558 8.66 -17.68 -35.66
CA TYR A 558 8.13 -18.97 -35.21
C TYR A 558 9.00 -19.51 -34.07
N ALA A 559 8.40 -19.70 -32.91
CA ALA A 559 9.09 -20.32 -31.79
C ALA A 559 9.23 -21.83 -32.04
N ARG A 560 10.40 -22.38 -31.75
CA ARG A 560 10.58 -23.83 -31.75
C ARG A 560 9.88 -24.46 -30.53
N ASP A 561 9.29 -25.62 -30.72
CA ASP A 561 8.72 -26.47 -29.68
C ASP A 561 9.79 -27.41 -29.06
N ASP A 562 9.37 -28.32 -28.17
CA ASP A 562 10.26 -29.29 -27.54
C ASP A 562 10.78 -30.36 -28.50
N SER A 563 10.17 -30.51 -29.68
CA SER A 563 10.74 -31.31 -30.77
C SER A 563 11.89 -30.63 -31.52
N GLY A 564 12.20 -29.37 -31.15
CA GLY A 564 13.27 -28.59 -31.74
C GLY A 564 12.88 -27.92 -33.05
N ALA A 565 11.60 -27.82 -33.42
CA ALA A 565 11.16 -27.20 -34.67
C ALA A 565 10.00 -26.19 -34.42
N GLY A 566 9.95 -25.15 -35.24
CA GLY A 566 8.76 -24.27 -35.31
C GLY A 566 7.69 -24.91 -36.22
N THR A 567 6.43 -24.54 -36.04
CA THR A 567 5.36 -24.99 -36.92
C THR A 567 4.68 -23.81 -37.59
N LEU A 568 4.75 -23.75 -38.91
CA LEU A 568 4.01 -22.78 -39.71
C LEU A 568 2.67 -23.40 -40.09
N HIS A 569 1.60 -22.73 -39.69
CA HIS A 569 0.24 -23.07 -40.11
C HIS A 569 -0.22 -22.14 -41.23
N TYR A 570 -0.89 -22.67 -42.22
CA TYR A 570 -1.55 -21.91 -43.26
C TYR A 570 -2.95 -22.47 -43.47
N ASN A 571 -3.93 -21.89 -42.81
CA ASN A 571 -5.32 -22.36 -42.77
C ASN A 571 -6.24 -21.29 -43.36
N GLY A 572 -7.39 -21.69 -43.85
CA GLY A 572 -8.39 -20.74 -44.31
C GLY A 572 -9.49 -21.39 -45.15
N THR A 573 -10.29 -20.55 -45.80
CA THR A 573 -11.35 -20.94 -46.74
C THR A 573 -11.12 -20.18 -48.04
N LEU A 574 -11.19 -20.89 -49.17
CA LEU A 574 -11.09 -20.27 -50.50
C LEU A 574 -12.33 -19.47 -50.85
N ALA A 575 -12.13 -18.31 -51.47
CA ALA A 575 -13.25 -17.53 -52.02
C ALA A 575 -13.95 -18.32 -53.14
N GLU A 576 -13.15 -18.88 -54.04
CA GLU A 576 -13.66 -19.65 -55.19
C GLU A 576 -13.24 -21.12 -55.07
N PRO A 577 -14.04 -22.07 -55.62
CA PRO A 577 -13.65 -23.47 -55.69
C PRO A 577 -12.39 -23.69 -56.50
N ALA A 578 -11.57 -24.68 -56.11
CA ALA A 578 -10.37 -25.10 -56.82
C ALA A 578 -10.23 -26.62 -56.74
N ASP A 579 -9.56 -27.25 -57.74
CA ASP A 579 -9.31 -28.69 -57.75
C ASP A 579 -8.36 -29.08 -56.61
N GLY A 580 -7.50 -28.14 -56.18
CA GLY A 580 -6.53 -28.31 -55.12
C GLY A 580 -5.91 -27.02 -54.67
N VAL A 581 -5.27 -27.06 -53.50
CA VAL A 581 -4.39 -25.97 -52.98
C VAL A 581 -2.99 -26.49 -52.81
N PHE A 582 -2.01 -25.61 -52.85
CA PHE A 582 -0.62 -25.95 -52.60
C PHE A 582 0.02 -24.92 -51.65
N LEU A 583 1.00 -25.41 -50.90
CA LEU A 583 1.93 -24.61 -50.11
C LEU A 583 3.36 -25.00 -50.45
N LYS A 584 4.15 -24.03 -50.88
CA LYS A 584 5.59 -24.18 -51.12
C LYS A 584 6.38 -23.41 -50.08
N LEU A 585 7.32 -24.11 -49.41
CA LEU A 585 8.25 -23.53 -48.46
C LEU A 585 9.64 -23.40 -49.12
N TYR A 586 10.20 -22.20 -49.03
CA TYR A 586 11.56 -21.90 -49.46
C TYR A 586 12.40 -21.57 -48.22
N ALA A 587 13.65 -22.05 -48.20
CA ALA A 587 14.70 -21.70 -47.22
C ALA A 587 15.86 -21.08 -47.96
N ASP A 588 16.24 -19.83 -47.66
CA ASP A 588 17.25 -19.06 -48.38
C ASP A 588 17.03 -19.15 -49.89
N ASP A 589 15.81 -18.90 -50.34
CA ASP A 589 15.27 -18.95 -51.71
C ASP A 589 15.33 -20.33 -52.41
N LYS A 590 15.75 -21.40 -51.74
CA LYS A 590 15.68 -22.75 -52.25
C LYS A 590 14.38 -23.40 -51.82
N LEU A 591 13.65 -24.01 -52.77
CA LEU A 591 12.44 -24.80 -52.43
C LEU A 591 12.87 -26.03 -51.62
N VAL A 592 12.37 -26.10 -50.36
CA VAL A 592 12.67 -27.21 -49.44
C VAL A 592 11.48 -28.13 -49.21
N LYS A 593 10.27 -27.61 -49.44
CA LYS A 593 9.03 -28.43 -49.29
C LYS A 593 7.92 -27.93 -50.21
N SER A 594 7.14 -28.86 -50.74
CA SER A 594 5.92 -28.55 -51.47
C SER A 594 4.83 -29.54 -51.01
N GLU A 595 3.73 -29.01 -50.53
CA GLU A 595 2.57 -29.77 -50.11
C GLU A 595 1.37 -29.39 -50.95
N THR A 596 0.46 -30.36 -51.18
CA THR A 596 -0.81 -30.16 -51.86
C THR A 596 -1.93 -30.79 -51.04
N ALA A 597 -3.09 -30.13 -51.02
CA ALA A 597 -4.30 -30.64 -50.39
C ALA A 597 -5.51 -30.40 -51.29
N LYS A 598 -6.53 -31.25 -51.14
CA LYS A 598 -7.85 -30.99 -51.70
C LYS A 598 -8.66 -30.20 -50.72
N PRO A 599 -9.24 -29.04 -51.12
CA PRO A 599 -10.13 -28.29 -50.23
C PRO A 599 -11.34 -29.10 -49.79
N GLY A 600 -11.85 -28.87 -48.61
CA GLY A 600 -13.10 -29.44 -48.11
C GLY A 600 -14.31 -28.99 -48.92
N ALA A 601 -15.47 -29.64 -48.70
CA ALA A 601 -16.73 -29.24 -49.33
C ALA A 601 -17.15 -27.81 -49.04
N ASP A 602 -16.74 -27.30 -47.89
CA ASP A 602 -16.85 -25.89 -47.43
C ASP A 602 -15.74 -24.99 -47.94
N LYS A 603 -14.91 -25.46 -48.87
CA LYS A 603 -13.72 -24.80 -49.40
C LYS A 603 -12.60 -24.58 -48.39
N SER A 604 -12.65 -25.18 -47.18
CA SER A 604 -11.61 -25.06 -46.17
C SER A 604 -10.34 -25.83 -46.56
N PHE A 605 -9.19 -25.33 -46.08
CA PHE A 605 -7.88 -25.96 -46.22
C PHE A 605 -7.02 -25.73 -44.97
N ALA A 606 -6.07 -26.59 -44.70
CA ALA A 606 -5.10 -26.46 -43.63
C ALA A 606 -3.77 -27.10 -44.00
N PHE A 607 -2.69 -26.37 -43.75
CA PHE A 607 -1.31 -26.85 -43.87
C PHE A 607 -0.57 -26.64 -42.53
N ALA A 608 0.33 -27.58 -42.22
CA ALA A 608 1.20 -27.49 -41.05
C ALA A 608 2.63 -27.92 -41.44
N VAL A 609 3.53 -26.93 -41.58
CA VAL A 609 4.87 -27.22 -42.11
C VAL A 609 5.91 -26.91 -41.01
N LYS A 610 6.79 -27.86 -40.72
CA LYS A 610 7.87 -27.70 -39.74
C LYS A 610 9.00 -26.83 -40.33
N LEU A 611 9.43 -25.87 -39.49
CA LEU A 611 10.55 -24.97 -39.74
C LEU A 611 11.73 -25.38 -38.86
N LYS A 612 12.91 -25.59 -39.47
CA LYS A 612 14.16 -25.84 -38.75
C LYS A 612 14.63 -24.53 -38.13
N PRO A 613 14.98 -24.47 -36.84
CA PRO A 613 15.60 -23.28 -36.28
C PRO A 613 17.02 -23.09 -36.80
N GLY A 614 17.45 -21.83 -36.89
CA GLY A 614 18.76 -21.45 -37.39
C GLY A 614 18.71 -20.13 -38.15
N LEU A 615 19.89 -19.63 -38.56
CA LEU A 615 19.98 -18.40 -39.36
C LEU A 615 19.55 -18.72 -40.81
N ILE A 616 18.25 -18.93 -40.99
CA ILE A 616 17.59 -19.31 -42.24
C ILE A 616 16.43 -18.34 -42.46
N LYS A 617 16.32 -17.76 -43.63
CA LYS A 617 15.17 -16.97 -44.08
C LYS A 617 14.18 -17.85 -44.79
N TYR A 618 12.98 -17.93 -44.25
CA TYR A 618 11.89 -18.68 -44.87
C TYR A 618 10.95 -17.76 -45.64
N ARG A 619 10.43 -18.30 -46.75
CA ARG A 619 9.36 -17.71 -47.56
C ARG A 619 8.38 -18.79 -47.95
N VAL A 620 7.08 -18.48 -47.94
CA VAL A 620 6.03 -19.40 -48.41
C VAL A 620 5.31 -18.81 -49.60
N GLU A 621 4.86 -19.68 -50.48
CA GLU A 621 3.92 -19.40 -51.53
C GLU A 621 2.70 -20.29 -51.35
N PHE A 622 1.54 -19.69 -51.27
CA PHE A 622 0.27 -20.39 -51.25
C PHE A 622 -0.51 -20.11 -52.51
N GLY A 623 -1.19 -21.11 -53.04
CA GLY A 623 -1.97 -20.96 -54.27
C GLY A 623 -2.97 -22.08 -54.52
N THR A 624 -3.65 -21.94 -55.63
CA THR A 624 -4.66 -22.91 -56.12
C THR A 624 -4.13 -23.70 -57.32
N ARG A 625 -4.73 -24.89 -57.51
CA ARG A 625 -4.55 -25.73 -58.72
C ARG A 625 -5.89 -25.90 -59.42
N ALA A 626 -5.93 -25.64 -60.70
CA ALA A 626 -7.12 -25.87 -61.55
C ALA A 626 -6.65 -26.33 -62.93
N GLY A 627 -7.18 -27.44 -63.41
CA GLY A 627 -6.83 -28.01 -64.67
C GLY A 627 -5.34 -28.35 -64.84
N GLY A 628 -4.62 -28.71 -63.76
CA GLY A 628 -3.19 -28.97 -63.73
C GLY A 628 -2.28 -27.72 -63.67
N LYS A 629 -2.84 -26.52 -63.71
CA LYS A 629 -2.11 -25.26 -63.62
C LYS A 629 -2.10 -24.75 -62.19
N GLU A 630 -0.93 -24.30 -61.72
CA GLU A 630 -0.76 -23.67 -60.43
C GLU A 630 -0.85 -22.14 -60.59
N THR A 631 -1.62 -21.51 -59.66
CA THR A 631 -1.72 -20.05 -59.54
C THR A 631 -1.35 -19.64 -58.15
N VAL A 632 -0.28 -18.83 -57.93
CA VAL A 632 0.13 -18.29 -56.63
C VAL A 632 -0.82 -17.19 -56.29
N LEU A 633 -1.47 -17.30 -55.11
CA LEU A 633 -2.40 -16.30 -54.56
C LEU A 633 -1.70 -15.38 -53.58
N ARG A 634 -0.75 -15.92 -52.80
CA ARG A 634 -0.07 -15.11 -51.77
C ARG A 634 1.37 -15.59 -51.57
N ARG A 635 2.26 -14.62 -51.38
CA ARG A 635 3.64 -14.83 -50.95
C ARG A 635 3.85 -14.11 -49.63
N VAL A 636 4.56 -14.77 -48.69
CA VAL A 636 4.95 -14.21 -47.40
C VAL A 636 6.40 -14.57 -47.12
N GLY A 637 7.21 -13.58 -46.76
CA GLY A 637 8.66 -13.72 -46.62
C GLY A 637 9.20 -13.22 -45.30
N ASP A 638 10.54 -13.17 -45.24
CA ASP A 638 11.32 -12.76 -44.04
C ASP A 638 10.91 -13.52 -42.76
N LEU A 639 10.44 -14.78 -42.92
CA LEU A 639 10.06 -15.62 -41.80
C LEU A 639 11.30 -16.25 -41.17
N VAL A 640 11.33 -16.33 -39.83
CA VAL A 640 12.46 -16.92 -39.08
C VAL A 640 11.93 -17.84 -37.97
N CYS A 641 12.82 -18.81 -37.56
CA CYS A 641 12.48 -19.77 -36.51
C CYS A 641 13.57 -19.79 -35.42
N GLY A 642 13.20 -19.71 -34.13
CA GLY A 642 14.16 -19.68 -33.02
C GLY A 642 13.51 -19.72 -31.66
N ASP A 643 14.06 -19.02 -30.67
CA ASP A 643 13.59 -18.98 -29.30
C ASP A 643 13.02 -17.64 -28.89
N ALA A 644 11.95 -17.66 -28.10
CA ALA A 644 11.27 -16.46 -27.62
C ALA A 644 11.39 -16.30 -26.11
N PHE A 645 11.58 -15.04 -25.67
CA PHE A 645 11.71 -14.63 -24.29
C PHE A 645 10.82 -13.41 -23.98
N LEU A 646 10.52 -13.23 -22.71
CA LEU A 646 9.83 -12.06 -22.17
C LEU A 646 10.77 -11.29 -21.25
N ILE A 647 10.84 -9.97 -21.38
CA ILE A 647 11.44 -9.09 -20.38
C ILE A 647 10.31 -8.29 -19.75
N ASP A 648 10.22 -8.29 -18.40
CA ASP A 648 9.24 -7.53 -17.66
C ASP A 648 9.84 -6.93 -16.39
N GLY A 649 9.16 -5.95 -15.78
CA GLY A 649 9.62 -5.22 -14.61
C GLY A 649 9.48 -3.72 -14.76
N GLN A 650 10.42 -2.96 -14.16
CA GLN A 650 10.34 -1.50 -14.20
C GLN A 650 11.47 -0.85 -15.05
N SER A 651 11.84 0.39 -14.75
CA SER A 651 12.75 1.19 -15.58
C SER A 651 14.10 0.52 -15.89
N ASN A 652 14.72 -0.21 -14.95
CA ASN A 652 15.94 -0.94 -15.19
C ASN A 652 15.75 -2.20 -16.06
N ALA A 653 14.54 -2.77 -16.11
CA ALA A 653 14.17 -3.79 -17.09
C ALA A 653 13.91 -3.18 -18.46
N LEU A 654 13.24 -2.04 -18.52
CA LEU A 654 12.99 -1.30 -19.76
C LEU A 654 14.29 -0.77 -20.40
N ALA A 655 15.22 -0.25 -19.60
CA ALA A 655 16.57 0.20 -19.99
C ALA A 655 16.61 1.15 -21.19
N THR A 656 15.73 2.15 -21.20
CA THR A 656 15.65 3.19 -22.26
C THR A 656 15.91 4.60 -21.71
N ASP A 657 15.96 4.76 -20.38
CA ASP A 657 16.12 6.02 -19.71
C ASP A 657 17.58 6.42 -19.58
N THR A 658 18.13 6.91 -20.67
CA THR A 658 19.51 7.39 -20.77
C THR A 658 19.57 8.66 -21.58
N GLY A 659 20.44 9.60 -21.17
CA GLY A 659 20.78 10.79 -21.95
C GLY A 659 21.68 10.53 -23.14
N GLU A 660 22.22 9.32 -23.31
CA GLU A 660 23.12 9.00 -24.41
C GLU A 660 22.35 8.90 -25.74
N LYS A 661 22.94 9.49 -26.76
CA LYS A 661 22.42 9.48 -28.14
C LYS A 661 23.18 8.43 -28.93
N SER A 662 22.72 7.21 -28.89
CA SER A 662 23.16 6.18 -29.84
C SER A 662 22.11 5.98 -30.93
N PRO A 663 22.48 5.77 -32.19
CA PRO A 663 21.52 5.43 -33.23
C PRO A 663 20.85 4.09 -32.87
N PRO A 664 19.56 3.93 -33.15
CA PRO A 664 18.90 2.66 -32.94
C PRO A 664 19.47 1.59 -33.86
N GLU A 665 19.85 0.44 -33.29
CA GLU A 665 20.36 -0.70 -34.02
C GLU A 665 19.27 -1.75 -34.19
N THR A 666 19.22 -2.36 -35.34
CA THR A 666 18.35 -3.50 -35.64
C THR A 666 19.18 -4.70 -36.10
N SER A 667 18.58 -5.89 -36.05
CA SER A 667 19.17 -7.11 -36.61
C SER A 667 18.12 -7.89 -37.41
N GLU A 668 18.54 -8.47 -38.52
CA GLU A 668 17.68 -9.33 -39.34
C GLU A 668 17.27 -10.65 -38.64
N TRP A 669 17.92 -11.00 -37.54
CA TRP A 669 17.67 -12.24 -36.77
C TRP A 669 17.00 -12.00 -35.44
N ILE A 670 16.68 -10.72 -35.09
CA ILE A 670 15.98 -10.36 -33.88
C ILE A 670 14.57 -9.89 -34.24
N ARG A 671 13.59 -10.38 -33.55
CA ARG A 671 12.18 -10.01 -33.74
C ARG A 671 11.54 -9.54 -32.44
N SER A 672 10.53 -8.71 -32.60
CA SER A 672 9.56 -8.38 -31.55
C SER A 672 8.18 -8.15 -32.18
N TYR A 673 7.18 -8.07 -31.33
CA TYR A 673 5.79 -7.77 -31.74
C TYR A 673 5.36 -6.45 -31.12
N GLY A 674 4.92 -5.50 -31.93
CA GLY A 674 4.40 -4.19 -31.49
C GLY A 674 3.07 -4.29 -30.75
N GLY A 675 2.55 -3.15 -30.34
CA GLY A 675 1.22 -3.09 -29.71
C GLY A 675 1.18 -2.27 -28.44
N PRO A 676 0.15 -2.44 -27.60
CA PRO A 676 -0.05 -1.61 -26.43
C PRO A 676 1.06 -1.78 -25.42
N THR A 677 1.61 -0.67 -24.97
CA THR A 677 2.64 -0.58 -23.93
C THR A 677 2.31 0.56 -22.97
N GLY A 678 3.01 0.66 -21.85
CA GLY A 678 2.83 1.73 -20.88
C GLY A 678 1.71 1.45 -19.85
N ARG A 679 1.55 2.38 -18.91
CA ARG A 679 0.53 2.31 -17.88
C ARG A 679 -0.86 2.49 -18.47
N ALA A 680 -1.79 1.69 -18.00
CA ALA A 680 -3.22 1.88 -18.21
C ALA A 680 -3.79 2.78 -17.11
N ASP A 681 -3.28 4.00 -16.98
CA ASP A 681 -3.74 4.92 -15.95
C ASP A 681 -5.24 5.17 -16.13
N GLY A 682 -6.05 4.91 -15.11
CA GLY A 682 -7.46 5.16 -14.88
C GLY A 682 -8.32 6.00 -15.85
N VAL A 683 -7.83 6.27 -17.02
CA VAL A 683 -8.56 6.98 -18.09
C VAL A 683 -9.66 6.07 -18.61
N ALA A 684 -10.90 6.50 -18.47
CA ALA A 684 -12.08 5.69 -18.83
C ALA A 684 -12.04 5.11 -20.25
N TRP A 685 -11.42 5.81 -21.21
CA TRP A 685 -11.31 5.36 -22.60
C TRP A 685 -10.30 4.19 -22.79
N LEU A 686 -9.36 3.98 -21.85
CA LEU A 686 -8.46 2.81 -21.89
C LEU A 686 -9.20 1.48 -21.72
N ARG A 687 -10.43 1.53 -21.19
CA ARG A 687 -11.34 0.38 -21.10
C ARG A 687 -12.07 0.09 -22.41
N ASP A 688 -12.06 1.05 -23.34
CA ASP A 688 -12.59 0.88 -24.68
C ASP A 688 -11.51 0.31 -25.59
N ARG A 689 -11.61 -0.98 -25.88
CA ARG A 689 -10.61 -1.71 -26.70
C ARG A 689 -10.37 -1.10 -28.07
N GLN A 690 -11.38 -0.50 -28.68
CA GLN A 690 -11.22 0.14 -29.99
C GLN A 690 -10.34 1.38 -29.89
N LYS A 691 -10.60 2.27 -28.93
CA LYS A 691 -9.79 3.48 -28.72
C LYS A 691 -8.35 3.18 -28.30
N VAL A 692 -8.16 2.12 -27.48
CA VAL A 692 -6.83 1.63 -27.15
C VAL A 692 -6.12 1.16 -28.41
N ALA A 693 -6.80 0.37 -29.26
CA ALA A 693 -6.26 -0.12 -30.52
C ALA A 693 -5.84 1.02 -31.46
N GLU A 694 -6.67 2.02 -31.62
CA GLU A 694 -6.38 3.20 -32.46
C GLU A 694 -5.16 3.97 -31.95
N ARG A 695 -5.13 4.29 -30.64
CA ARG A 695 -4.01 5.02 -30.04
C ARG A 695 -2.68 4.28 -30.15
N ASP A 696 -2.67 2.99 -29.84
CA ASP A 696 -1.46 2.19 -29.75
C ASP A 696 -1.09 1.55 -31.11
N GLY A 697 -1.81 1.88 -32.17
CA GLY A 697 -1.55 1.39 -33.53
C GLY A 697 -1.89 -0.09 -33.73
N LEU A 698 -2.79 -0.66 -32.90
CA LEU A 698 -3.23 -2.06 -32.97
C LEU A 698 -4.06 -2.36 -34.22
N THR A 699 -4.53 -1.32 -34.91
CA THR A 699 -5.27 -1.45 -36.18
C THR A 699 -4.36 -1.71 -37.37
N ARG A 700 -3.03 -1.69 -37.17
CA ARG A 700 -2.09 -2.03 -38.25
C ARG A 700 -2.23 -3.52 -38.62
N PRO A 701 -2.17 -3.86 -39.91
CA PRO A 701 -2.41 -5.24 -40.37
C PRO A 701 -1.28 -6.20 -39.94
N ASN A 702 -0.08 -5.70 -39.63
CA ASN A 702 1.05 -6.48 -39.18
C ASN A 702 1.89 -5.70 -38.17
N LEU A 703 2.10 -6.27 -36.97
CA LEU A 703 2.88 -5.70 -35.89
C LEU A 703 4.23 -6.42 -35.68
N TRP A 704 4.59 -7.43 -36.50
CA TRP A 704 5.93 -8.00 -36.50
C TRP A 704 6.96 -6.98 -36.94
N CYS A 705 8.05 -6.89 -36.23
CA CYS A 705 9.10 -5.90 -36.52
C CYS A 705 10.49 -6.40 -36.10
N ARG A 706 11.50 -5.77 -36.70
CA ARG A 706 12.86 -5.75 -36.18
C ARG A 706 12.95 -4.65 -35.15
N PRO A 707 13.09 -4.98 -33.84
CA PRO A 707 13.04 -3.99 -32.79
C PRO A 707 14.28 -3.11 -32.78
N VAL A 708 14.18 -1.96 -32.12
CA VAL A 708 15.29 -1.07 -31.76
C VAL A 708 15.54 -1.16 -30.25
N TRP A 709 16.67 -0.63 -29.76
CA TRP A 709 16.88 -0.59 -28.33
C TRP A 709 16.01 0.49 -27.62
N LYS A 710 15.75 1.61 -28.29
CA LYS A 710 14.89 2.69 -27.82
C LYS A 710 14.10 3.28 -28.98
N ARG A 711 12.79 3.36 -28.84
CA ARG A 711 11.91 4.00 -29.83
C ARG A 711 12.14 5.52 -29.83
N ASN A 712 12.50 6.06 -30.98
CA ASN A 712 12.70 7.50 -31.18
C ASN A 712 12.07 8.02 -32.49
N ALA A 713 11.33 7.18 -33.18
CA ALA A 713 10.64 7.53 -34.43
C ALA A 713 9.32 6.73 -34.56
N PRO A 714 8.30 7.27 -35.25
CA PRO A 714 6.98 6.65 -35.37
C PRO A 714 6.97 5.28 -36.06
N GLU A 715 7.94 5.00 -36.92
CA GLU A 715 8.08 3.72 -37.60
C GLU A 715 8.59 2.59 -36.67
N HIS A 716 9.20 2.92 -35.52
CA HIS A 716 9.66 1.94 -34.58
C HIS A 716 8.50 1.35 -33.79
N GLN A 717 8.13 0.11 -34.12
CA GLN A 717 6.96 -0.55 -33.53
C GLN A 717 7.24 -1.16 -32.16
N ALA A 718 8.49 -1.58 -31.88
CA ALA A 718 8.89 -2.16 -30.61
C ALA A 718 10.31 -1.74 -30.23
N GLU A 719 10.55 -1.69 -28.91
CA GLU A 719 11.87 -1.50 -28.31
C GLU A 719 12.17 -2.64 -27.34
N LEU A 720 13.45 -2.98 -27.18
CA LEU A 720 13.89 -4.03 -26.26
C LEU A 720 14.62 -3.48 -25.03
N GLY A 721 14.94 -2.20 -25.01
CA GLY A 721 15.89 -1.61 -24.08
C GLY A 721 17.34 -1.98 -24.45
N TRP A 722 18.31 -1.33 -23.82
CA TRP A 722 19.71 -1.54 -24.15
C TRP A 722 20.17 -2.98 -23.90
N TRP A 723 20.01 -3.47 -22.67
CA TRP A 723 20.48 -4.83 -22.36
C TRP A 723 19.63 -5.94 -23.01
N GLY A 724 18.35 -5.68 -23.27
CA GLY A 724 17.50 -6.62 -24.01
C GLY A 724 18.00 -6.81 -25.45
N MET A 725 18.40 -5.70 -26.11
CA MET A 725 19.00 -5.77 -27.46
C MET A 725 20.38 -6.46 -27.44
N GLU A 726 21.24 -6.11 -26.48
CA GLU A 726 22.55 -6.74 -26.31
C GLU A 726 22.44 -8.25 -26.02
N LEU A 727 21.48 -8.65 -25.16
CA LEU A 727 21.19 -10.06 -24.87
C LEU A 727 20.75 -10.80 -26.13
N ALA A 728 19.81 -10.23 -26.89
CA ALA A 728 19.36 -10.84 -28.14
C ALA A 728 20.50 -11.02 -29.14
N LYS A 729 21.36 -10.01 -29.34
CA LYS A 729 22.53 -10.10 -30.22
C LYS A 729 23.50 -11.21 -29.78
N ARG A 730 23.78 -11.30 -28.48
CA ARG A 730 24.65 -12.31 -27.87
C ARG A 730 24.10 -13.72 -28.07
N LEU A 731 22.81 -13.92 -27.82
CA LEU A 731 22.15 -15.22 -28.01
C LEU A 731 22.13 -15.64 -29.48
N VAL A 732 21.85 -14.72 -30.43
CA VAL A 732 21.91 -14.99 -31.88
C VAL A 732 23.33 -15.39 -32.29
N ALA A 733 24.33 -14.65 -31.88
CA ALA A 733 25.73 -14.91 -32.26
C ALA A 733 26.23 -16.27 -31.73
N SER A 734 25.97 -16.53 -30.43
CA SER A 734 26.46 -17.73 -29.73
C SER A 734 25.71 -19.01 -30.11
N ASN A 735 24.40 -18.93 -30.40
CA ASN A 735 23.58 -20.12 -30.68
C ASN A 735 23.23 -20.28 -32.16
N ARG A 736 23.59 -19.33 -33.01
CA ARG A 736 23.30 -19.34 -34.45
C ARG A 736 21.82 -19.52 -34.76
N MET A 737 20.97 -18.80 -33.96
CA MET A 737 19.51 -18.96 -33.99
C MET A 737 18.82 -17.61 -33.80
N PRO A 738 17.75 -17.33 -34.54
CA PRO A 738 16.93 -16.13 -34.32
C PRO A 738 16.36 -16.07 -32.92
N VAL A 739 16.20 -14.86 -32.41
CA VAL A 739 15.66 -14.58 -31.07
C VAL A 739 14.51 -13.59 -31.17
N CYS A 740 13.42 -13.90 -30.51
CA CYS A 740 12.30 -12.95 -30.29
C CYS A 740 12.27 -12.53 -28.82
N ILE A 741 12.20 -11.23 -28.56
CA ILE A 741 11.97 -10.70 -27.22
C ILE A 741 10.74 -9.80 -27.24
N ILE A 742 9.79 -10.05 -26.32
CA ILE A 742 8.69 -9.14 -26.02
C ILE A 742 9.09 -8.36 -24.77
N GLN A 743 9.26 -7.03 -24.90
CA GLN A 743 9.55 -6.12 -23.79
C GLN A 743 8.26 -5.61 -23.21
N ALA A 744 7.97 -5.91 -21.92
CA ALA A 744 6.74 -5.55 -21.22
C ALA A 744 6.98 -4.62 -20.04
N ALA A 745 8.23 -4.33 -19.69
CA ALA A 745 8.58 -3.50 -18.53
C ALA A 745 8.06 -2.06 -18.64
N ILE A 746 7.71 -1.47 -17.49
CA ILE A 746 7.12 -0.13 -17.40
C ILE A 746 7.83 0.68 -16.32
N GLY A 747 8.38 1.83 -16.70
CA GLY A 747 9.08 2.73 -15.78
C GLY A 747 8.25 3.12 -14.55
N GLY A 748 8.85 3.01 -13.35
CA GLY A 748 8.22 3.39 -12.09
C GLY A 748 7.06 2.51 -11.63
N SER A 749 6.92 1.30 -12.16
CA SER A 749 5.86 0.36 -11.75
C SER A 749 6.21 -0.39 -10.47
N ARG A 750 5.18 -0.80 -9.73
CA ARG A 750 5.25 -1.71 -8.58
C ARG A 750 4.81 -3.12 -9.01
N ILE A 751 5.19 -4.13 -8.22
CA ILE A 751 4.86 -5.52 -8.52
C ILE A 751 3.35 -5.81 -8.52
N ASP A 752 2.56 -5.10 -7.70
CA ASP A 752 1.10 -5.23 -7.67
C ASP A 752 0.44 -4.74 -8.96
N GLU A 753 1.05 -3.79 -9.67
CA GLU A 753 0.56 -3.26 -10.95
C GLU A 753 0.78 -4.27 -12.10
N HIS A 754 1.69 -5.25 -11.93
CA HIS A 754 1.96 -6.31 -12.91
C HIS A 754 1.11 -7.57 -12.72
N GLN A 755 0.19 -7.58 -11.75
CA GLN A 755 -0.66 -8.74 -11.51
C GLN A 755 -1.67 -8.93 -12.65
N ALA A 756 -1.95 -10.20 -12.98
CA ALA A 756 -3.05 -10.52 -13.87
C ALA A 756 -4.40 -10.16 -13.23
N SER A 757 -5.32 -9.63 -14.01
CA SER A 757 -6.70 -9.42 -13.55
C SER A 757 -7.39 -10.78 -13.33
N PRO A 758 -7.91 -11.08 -12.13
CA PRO A 758 -8.55 -12.36 -11.87
C PRO A 758 -9.78 -12.65 -12.74
N ALA A 759 -10.46 -11.60 -13.22
CA ALA A 759 -11.65 -11.73 -14.05
C ALA A 759 -11.32 -11.97 -15.52
N ASP A 760 -10.25 -11.37 -16.04
CA ASP A 760 -9.81 -11.50 -17.44
C ASP A 760 -8.33 -11.14 -17.55
N HIS A 761 -7.46 -12.13 -17.66
CA HIS A 761 -6.02 -11.90 -17.83
C HIS A 761 -5.70 -11.03 -19.06
N GLY A 762 -6.58 -11.03 -20.07
CA GLY A 762 -6.43 -10.23 -21.30
C GLY A 762 -6.97 -8.80 -21.20
N ASP A 763 -7.36 -8.31 -20.03
CA ASP A 763 -7.87 -6.95 -19.85
C ASP A 763 -6.80 -5.91 -20.21
N LEU A 764 -6.97 -5.23 -21.35
CA LEU A 764 -6.07 -4.19 -21.85
C LEU A 764 -5.99 -2.94 -20.96
N SER A 765 -6.85 -2.81 -19.96
CA SER A 765 -6.70 -1.76 -18.94
C SER A 765 -5.56 -2.04 -17.95
N THR A 766 -5.03 -3.27 -17.91
CA THR A 766 -3.93 -3.70 -17.04
C THR A 766 -2.61 -3.81 -17.79
N MET A 767 -1.49 -3.70 -17.08
CA MET A 767 -0.15 -3.92 -17.65
C MET A 767 0.00 -5.36 -18.14
N TYR A 768 -0.43 -6.31 -17.30
CA TYR A 768 -0.41 -7.73 -17.62
C TYR A 768 -1.21 -8.04 -18.89
N GLY A 769 -2.44 -7.55 -19.00
CA GLY A 769 -3.29 -7.80 -20.15
C GLY A 769 -2.71 -7.25 -21.46
N ARG A 770 -2.01 -6.11 -21.43
CA ARG A 770 -1.31 -5.56 -22.59
C ARG A 770 -0.12 -6.41 -23.01
N MET A 771 0.65 -6.90 -22.05
CA MET A 771 1.73 -7.86 -22.30
C MET A 771 1.17 -9.15 -22.89
N LEU A 772 0.17 -9.75 -22.26
CA LEU A 772 -0.47 -10.99 -22.71
C LEU A 772 -1.06 -10.85 -24.10
N TRP A 773 -1.76 -9.74 -24.40
CA TRP A 773 -2.31 -9.48 -25.74
C TRP A 773 -1.22 -9.52 -26.81
N ARG A 774 -0.07 -8.90 -26.58
CA ARG A 774 1.04 -8.89 -27.55
C ARG A 774 1.56 -10.30 -27.80
N VAL A 775 1.74 -11.10 -26.77
CA VAL A 775 2.19 -12.50 -26.89
C VAL A 775 1.16 -13.38 -27.60
N GLN A 776 -0.15 -13.16 -27.31
CA GLN A 776 -1.25 -13.87 -27.98
C GLN A 776 -1.32 -13.52 -29.48
N GLN A 777 -1.26 -12.24 -29.83
CA GLN A 777 -1.30 -11.81 -31.24
C GLN A 777 -0.05 -12.29 -32.00
N ALA A 778 1.11 -12.30 -31.35
CA ALA A 778 2.33 -12.88 -31.88
C ALA A 778 2.26 -14.44 -32.00
N ARG A 779 1.22 -15.08 -31.45
CA ARG A 779 1.07 -16.54 -31.41
C ARG A 779 2.20 -17.24 -30.65
N LEU A 780 2.76 -16.56 -29.64
CA LEU A 780 3.92 -17.01 -28.87
C LEU A 780 3.57 -17.51 -27.47
N THR A 781 2.31 -17.63 -27.08
CA THR A 781 1.90 -18.11 -25.74
C THR A 781 2.56 -19.44 -25.37
N HIS A 782 2.70 -20.37 -26.31
CA HIS A 782 3.36 -21.66 -26.13
C HIS A 782 4.85 -21.64 -26.52
N GLY A 783 5.38 -20.48 -26.92
CA GLY A 783 6.75 -20.32 -27.41
C GLY A 783 7.68 -19.58 -26.45
N ILE A 784 7.16 -18.92 -25.40
CA ILE A 784 7.98 -18.23 -24.41
C ILE A 784 8.73 -19.27 -23.57
N ARG A 785 10.08 -19.21 -23.64
CA ARG A 785 10.98 -20.14 -22.94
C ARG A 785 11.47 -19.63 -21.60
N GLY A 786 11.69 -18.34 -21.50
CA GLY A 786 12.20 -17.71 -20.28
C GLY A 786 11.64 -16.32 -20.07
N ILE A 787 11.53 -15.93 -18.80
CA ILE A 787 11.09 -14.60 -18.37
C ILE A 787 12.20 -13.97 -17.56
N LEU A 788 12.60 -12.75 -17.94
CA LEU A 788 13.60 -11.95 -17.23
C LEU A 788 12.88 -10.82 -16.50
N TRP A 789 13.09 -10.74 -15.18
CA TRP A 789 12.39 -9.81 -14.28
C TRP A 789 13.37 -8.92 -13.53
N HIS A 790 13.25 -7.60 -13.71
CA HIS A 790 14.01 -6.61 -12.94
C HIS A 790 13.05 -5.53 -12.40
N GLN A 791 12.67 -5.66 -11.15
CA GLN A 791 11.73 -4.76 -10.49
C GLN A 791 11.92 -4.86 -8.98
N GLY A 792 11.55 -3.84 -8.23
CA GLY A 792 11.56 -3.79 -6.77
C GLY A 792 11.90 -2.42 -6.23
N GLU A 793 12.49 -1.53 -7.02
CA GLU A 793 12.89 -0.20 -6.58
C GLU A 793 11.68 0.64 -6.10
N ASN A 794 10.50 0.43 -6.70
CA ASN A 794 9.27 1.10 -6.30
C ASN A 794 8.51 0.40 -5.15
N ASP A 795 8.98 -0.76 -4.71
CA ASP A 795 8.39 -1.52 -3.59
C ASP A 795 9.21 -1.44 -2.31
N GLN A 796 10.30 -0.67 -2.29
CA GLN A 796 11.19 -0.52 -1.14
C GLN A 796 10.58 0.28 0.02
N GLY A 797 9.69 1.21 -0.26
CA GLY A 797 9.30 2.27 0.68
C GLY A 797 8.22 1.90 1.71
N ALA A 798 7.68 0.67 1.69
CA ALA A 798 6.66 0.29 2.65
C ALA A 798 7.29 -0.30 3.91
N ALA A 799 7.07 0.33 5.04
CA ALA A 799 7.43 -0.17 6.35
C ALA A 799 6.21 -0.79 7.03
N GLY A 800 6.26 -2.09 7.27
CA GLY A 800 5.31 -2.78 8.13
C GLY A 800 4.15 -3.50 7.43
N PRO A 801 3.44 -4.38 8.13
CA PRO A 801 2.39 -5.26 7.60
C PRO A 801 1.09 -4.48 7.36
N THR A 802 1.07 -3.61 6.39
CA THR A 802 -0.03 -2.63 6.20
C THR A 802 -0.96 -2.96 5.06
N GLY A 803 -0.98 -4.19 4.62
CA GLY A 803 -1.98 -4.62 3.66
C GLY A 803 -1.64 -4.37 2.22
N GLY A 804 -0.39 -4.56 1.86
CA GLY A 804 -0.25 -5.00 0.54
C GLY A 804 0.83 -4.42 -0.35
N PHE A 805 1.51 -3.35 0.00
CA PHE A 805 2.49 -2.77 -0.93
C PHE A 805 3.82 -2.55 -0.25
N GLY A 806 4.81 -3.37 -0.60
CA GLY A 806 6.15 -3.24 -0.10
C GLY A 806 6.85 -4.58 0.03
N TRP A 807 7.96 -4.60 0.77
CA TRP A 807 8.80 -5.78 0.90
C TRP A 807 8.07 -7.00 1.50
N GLU A 808 7.09 -6.79 2.39
CA GLU A 808 6.36 -7.87 3.06
C GLU A 808 5.54 -8.72 2.07
N SER A 809 4.89 -8.07 1.13
CA SER A 809 4.01 -8.71 0.13
C SER A 809 4.71 -9.05 -1.17
N TYR A 810 5.92 -8.56 -1.40
CA TYR A 810 6.65 -8.72 -2.67
C TYR A 810 6.75 -10.17 -3.13
N GLN A 811 7.12 -11.08 -2.22
CA GLN A 811 7.27 -12.49 -2.53
C GLN A 811 5.94 -13.16 -2.89
N SER A 812 4.85 -12.81 -2.19
CA SER A 812 3.50 -13.32 -2.50
C SER A 812 3.04 -12.86 -3.88
N PHE A 813 3.22 -11.58 -4.20
CA PHE A 813 2.89 -11.05 -5.52
C PHE A 813 3.73 -11.70 -6.63
N PHE A 814 5.02 -11.96 -6.37
CA PHE A 814 5.85 -12.66 -7.35
C PHE A 814 5.35 -14.09 -7.60
N VAL A 815 4.96 -14.82 -6.56
CA VAL A 815 4.39 -16.17 -6.67
C VAL A 815 3.08 -16.17 -7.47
N GLU A 816 2.16 -15.25 -7.19
CA GLU A 816 0.89 -15.12 -7.91
C GLU A 816 1.12 -14.77 -9.39
N MET A 817 2.02 -13.83 -9.67
CA MET A 817 2.37 -13.43 -11.03
C MET A 817 3.05 -14.55 -11.80
N ALA A 818 4.00 -15.27 -11.19
CA ALA A 818 4.63 -16.43 -11.81
C ALA A 818 3.61 -17.55 -12.09
N GLY A 819 2.61 -17.69 -11.23
CA GLY A 819 1.48 -18.58 -11.45
C GLY A 819 0.65 -18.19 -12.67
N ALA A 820 0.33 -16.90 -12.81
CA ALA A 820 -0.36 -16.39 -14.00
C ALA A 820 0.49 -16.56 -15.27
N TRP A 821 1.79 -16.28 -15.23
CA TRP A 821 2.68 -16.54 -16.37
C TRP A 821 2.69 -18.01 -16.77
N LYS A 822 2.72 -18.93 -15.79
CA LYS A 822 2.71 -20.37 -16.10
C LYS A 822 1.39 -20.81 -16.71
N GLN A 823 0.28 -20.17 -16.34
CA GLN A 823 -1.03 -20.43 -16.95
C GLN A 823 -1.08 -19.93 -18.40
N ASP A 824 -0.60 -18.70 -18.65
CA ASP A 824 -0.70 -18.07 -19.97
C ASP A 824 0.45 -18.44 -20.91
N PHE A 825 1.61 -18.80 -20.35
CA PHE A 825 2.80 -19.27 -21.07
C PHE A 825 3.22 -20.65 -20.56
N PRO A 826 2.47 -21.71 -20.91
CA PRO A 826 2.61 -23.03 -20.27
C PRO A 826 3.99 -23.67 -20.45
N ASN A 827 4.74 -23.29 -21.49
CA ASN A 827 6.06 -23.83 -21.82
C ASN A 827 7.23 -22.98 -21.31
N VAL A 828 6.97 -21.99 -20.44
CA VAL A 828 8.05 -21.26 -19.77
C VAL A 828 8.90 -22.23 -18.94
N GLN A 829 10.21 -22.20 -19.16
CA GLN A 829 11.16 -23.14 -18.55
C GLN A 829 11.87 -22.54 -17.35
N HIS A 830 12.20 -21.25 -17.39
CA HIS A 830 13.02 -20.62 -16.36
C HIS A 830 12.69 -19.15 -16.14
N TYR A 831 12.87 -18.69 -14.89
CA TYR A 831 12.77 -17.29 -14.49
C TYR A 831 14.16 -16.75 -14.13
N TYR A 832 14.51 -15.57 -14.64
CA TYR A 832 15.76 -14.87 -14.38
C TYR A 832 15.45 -13.56 -13.66
N VAL A 833 15.70 -13.51 -12.36
CA VAL A 833 15.31 -12.39 -11.50
C VAL A 833 16.55 -11.62 -11.05
N PHE A 834 16.49 -10.31 -11.11
CA PHE A 834 17.57 -9.47 -10.61
C PHE A 834 17.30 -9.09 -9.16
N GLN A 835 18.28 -9.28 -8.27
CA GLN A 835 18.29 -8.60 -6.99
C GLN A 835 18.62 -7.13 -7.28
N ILE A 836 17.70 -6.21 -6.91
CA ILE A 836 17.86 -4.80 -7.20
C ILE A 836 19.09 -4.19 -6.53
N TRP A 837 19.63 -3.14 -7.15
CA TRP A 837 20.77 -2.40 -6.64
C TRP A 837 20.38 -1.59 -5.39
N PRO A 838 21.27 -1.46 -4.35
CA PRO A 838 21.00 -0.62 -3.19
C PRO A 838 20.72 0.82 -3.62
N ASN A 839 19.56 1.32 -3.29
CA ASN A 839 18.93 2.38 -4.05
C ASN A 839 19.50 3.77 -3.84
N SER A 840 19.67 4.44 -4.93
CA SER A 840 19.83 5.88 -5.00
C SER A 840 18.63 6.63 -5.60
N CYS A 841 17.59 5.93 -6.09
CA CYS A 841 16.30 6.55 -6.39
C CYS A 841 15.62 6.88 -5.07
N ALA A 842 15.21 8.09 -4.85
CA ALA A 842 14.60 8.56 -3.60
C ALA A 842 13.23 7.94 -3.28
N MET A 843 13.01 6.67 -3.59
CA MET A 843 11.72 5.97 -3.47
C MET A 843 11.48 5.34 -2.08
N GLY A 844 12.38 5.51 -1.14
CA GLY A 844 12.30 4.94 0.21
C GLY A 844 13.52 4.12 0.57
N GLY A 845 13.47 3.36 1.65
CA GLY A 845 14.51 2.40 1.98
C GLY A 845 15.49 2.82 3.07
N ARG A 846 15.46 4.05 3.54
CA ARG A 846 16.33 4.51 4.65
C ARG A 846 16.01 3.84 5.99
N ASP A 847 14.84 3.25 6.13
CA ASP A 847 14.36 2.49 7.28
C ASP A 847 14.73 0.99 7.23
N GLY A 848 15.51 0.57 6.24
CA GLY A 848 15.89 -0.82 5.99
C GLY A 848 14.87 -1.63 5.18
N SER A 849 13.80 -1.01 4.67
CA SER A 849 12.82 -1.71 3.82
C SER A 849 13.43 -2.19 2.50
N GLY A 850 14.35 -1.44 1.91
CA GLY A 850 15.10 -1.86 0.72
C GLY A 850 16.00 -3.07 1.00
N ASP A 851 16.65 -3.12 2.16
CA ASP A 851 17.45 -4.28 2.57
C ASP A 851 16.58 -5.54 2.70
N ARG A 852 15.39 -5.41 3.30
CA ARG A 852 14.40 -6.50 3.47
C ARG A 852 13.80 -6.94 2.14
N LEU A 853 13.56 -6.00 1.21
CA LEU A 853 13.07 -6.36 -0.12
C LEU A 853 14.10 -7.19 -0.89
N ARG A 854 15.39 -6.82 -0.86
CA ARG A 854 16.46 -7.61 -1.46
C ARG A 854 16.56 -9.01 -0.83
N GLU A 855 16.27 -9.15 0.48
CA GLU A 855 16.16 -10.44 1.14
C GLU A 855 15.03 -11.31 0.55
N LYS A 856 13.85 -10.69 0.27
CA LYS A 856 12.75 -11.40 -0.38
C LYS A 856 13.12 -11.89 -1.79
N GLN A 857 13.85 -11.07 -2.54
CA GLN A 857 14.37 -11.48 -3.87
C GLN A 857 15.39 -12.62 -3.74
N ARG A 858 16.35 -12.50 -2.80
CA ARG A 858 17.39 -13.50 -2.58
C ARG A 858 16.83 -14.90 -2.27
N THR A 859 15.70 -14.96 -1.58
CA THR A 859 15.08 -16.22 -1.13
C THR A 859 14.12 -16.83 -2.15
N LEU A 860 13.81 -16.18 -3.27
CA LEU A 860 12.95 -16.74 -4.33
C LEU A 860 13.41 -18.13 -4.84
N PRO A 861 14.71 -18.44 -5.02
CA PRO A 861 15.15 -19.79 -5.44
C PRO A 861 14.82 -20.90 -4.42
N GLN A 862 14.41 -20.56 -3.21
CA GLN A 862 13.92 -21.55 -2.22
C GLN A 862 12.48 -21.99 -2.55
N LEU A 863 11.74 -21.16 -3.30
CA LEU A 863 10.36 -21.41 -3.70
C LEU A 863 10.27 -22.01 -5.12
N PHE A 864 11.24 -21.74 -5.98
CA PHE A 864 11.25 -22.14 -7.38
C PHE A 864 12.52 -22.91 -7.72
N SER A 865 12.40 -24.11 -8.23
CA SER A 865 13.54 -24.91 -8.71
C SER A 865 14.10 -24.38 -10.06
N ASN A 866 13.29 -23.62 -10.82
CA ASN A 866 13.58 -23.08 -12.13
C ASN A 866 13.75 -21.55 -12.10
N LEU A 867 14.39 -21.02 -11.06
CA LEU A 867 14.64 -19.59 -10.92
C LEU A 867 16.10 -19.33 -10.56
N SER A 868 16.72 -18.41 -11.30
CA SER A 868 18.07 -17.91 -11.02
C SER A 868 18.01 -16.45 -10.61
N ILE A 869 18.76 -16.08 -9.55
CA ILE A 869 18.95 -14.70 -9.11
C ILE A 869 20.26 -14.16 -9.65
N LEU A 870 20.19 -12.97 -10.26
CA LEU A 870 21.34 -12.21 -10.73
C LEU A 870 21.62 -11.06 -9.74
N SER A 871 22.87 -10.83 -9.40
CA SER A 871 23.27 -9.70 -8.56
C SER A 871 23.53 -8.48 -9.44
N THR A 872 22.93 -7.34 -9.11
CA THR A 872 23.25 -6.05 -9.73
C THR A 872 24.43 -5.35 -9.06
N LEU A 873 24.88 -5.85 -7.90
CA LEU A 873 26.09 -5.39 -7.23
C LEU A 873 27.33 -5.72 -8.06
N GLY A 874 28.36 -4.90 -7.94
CA GLY A 874 29.63 -5.12 -8.67
C GLY A 874 29.57 -4.79 -10.15
N VAL A 875 28.42 -4.44 -10.70
CA VAL A 875 28.27 -3.99 -12.08
C VAL A 875 29.02 -2.67 -12.28
N ARG A 876 29.84 -2.60 -13.31
CA ARG A 876 30.62 -1.40 -13.63
C ARG A 876 30.41 -0.96 -15.10
N PRO A 877 30.24 0.35 -15.34
CA PRO A 877 30.14 1.42 -14.35
C PRO A 877 28.91 1.26 -13.43
N PRO A 878 28.99 1.74 -12.16
CA PRO A 878 27.92 1.54 -11.21
C PRO A 878 26.67 2.32 -11.62
N GLY A 879 25.53 1.81 -11.17
CA GLY A 879 24.26 2.50 -11.30
C GLY A 879 24.14 3.72 -10.37
N GLY A 880 23.08 4.41 -10.59
CA GLY A 880 22.46 5.35 -9.69
C GLY A 880 21.02 4.91 -9.49
N CYS A 881 20.04 5.78 -9.80
CA CYS A 881 18.66 5.32 -10.02
C CYS A 881 18.58 4.34 -11.21
N HIS A 882 19.30 4.65 -12.30
CA HIS A 882 19.46 3.81 -13.46
C HIS A 882 20.94 3.55 -13.75
N PHE A 883 21.23 2.52 -14.52
CA PHE A 883 22.57 2.22 -14.97
C PHE A 883 22.89 2.96 -16.29
N PRO A 884 24.15 3.33 -16.51
CA PRO A 884 24.59 3.77 -17.85
C PRO A 884 24.60 2.59 -18.82
N LEU A 885 24.66 2.85 -20.14
CA LEU A 885 24.59 1.81 -21.18
C LEU A 885 25.56 0.66 -20.97
N ALA A 886 26.80 0.95 -20.59
CA ALA A 886 27.82 -0.09 -20.34
C ALA A 886 27.43 -0.95 -19.11
N GLY A 887 26.87 -0.36 -18.05
CA GLY A 887 26.34 -1.09 -16.90
C GLY A 887 25.18 -2.02 -17.28
N TRP A 888 24.24 -1.54 -18.08
CA TRP A 888 23.19 -2.40 -18.63
C TRP A 888 23.74 -3.48 -19.57
N GLY A 889 24.85 -3.23 -20.28
CA GLY A 889 25.55 -4.26 -21.08
C GLY A 889 25.99 -5.45 -20.22
N GLU A 890 26.38 -5.22 -18.96
CA GLU A 890 26.72 -6.27 -17.99
C GLU A 890 25.53 -7.16 -17.63
N PHE A 891 24.31 -6.62 -17.61
CA PHE A 891 23.10 -7.43 -17.39
C PHE A 891 22.93 -8.50 -18.48
N ALA A 892 23.12 -8.12 -19.73
CA ALA A 892 23.11 -9.05 -20.85
C ALA A 892 24.21 -10.10 -20.73
N ARG A 893 25.45 -9.68 -20.33
CA ARG A 893 26.58 -10.58 -20.12
C ARG A 893 26.31 -11.60 -19.01
N MET A 894 25.63 -11.21 -17.93
CA MET A 894 25.28 -12.11 -16.82
C MET A 894 24.11 -13.06 -17.18
N ALA A 895 23.11 -12.56 -17.90
CA ALA A 895 21.93 -13.36 -18.25
C ALA A 895 22.21 -14.40 -19.34
N GLN A 896 23.07 -14.09 -20.31
CA GLN A 896 23.39 -14.99 -21.46
C GLN A 896 23.79 -16.40 -21.01
N PRO A 897 24.80 -16.64 -20.18
CA PRO A 897 25.25 -17.97 -19.82
C PRO A 897 24.22 -18.78 -19.03
N LEU A 898 23.36 -18.10 -18.25
CA LEU A 898 22.24 -18.75 -17.57
C LEU A 898 21.22 -19.30 -18.57
N ILE A 899 20.83 -18.47 -19.55
CA ILE A 899 19.92 -18.89 -20.63
C ILE A 899 20.56 -20.01 -21.46
N GLU A 900 21.84 -19.92 -21.73
CA GLU A 900 22.54 -20.96 -22.50
C GLU A 900 22.60 -22.31 -21.77
N ARG A 901 22.74 -22.29 -20.43
CA ARG A 901 22.62 -23.50 -19.62
C ARG A 901 21.18 -24.05 -19.64
N ASP A 902 20.18 -23.20 -19.38
CA ASP A 902 18.81 -23.64 -19.08
C ASP A 902 18.01 -23.97 -20.34
N VAL A 903 18.23 -23.26 -21.44
CA VAL A 903 17.47 -23.38 -22.69
C VAL A 903 18.25 -24.11 -23.80
N TYR A 904 19.57 -23.95 -23.83
CA TYR A 904 20.43 -24.55 -24.89
C TYR A 904 21.26 -25.73 -24.39
N GLY A 905 21.17 -26.05 -23.07
CA GLY A 905 21.85 -27.22 -22.50
C GLY A 905 23.39 -27.13 -22.52
N LYS A 906 23.95 -25.91 -22.58
CA LYS A 906 25.41 -25.72 -22.52
C LYS A 906 25.91 -25.96 -21.11
N ALA A 907 26.91 -26.84 -20.97
CA ALA A 907 27.53 -27.09 -19.68
C ALA A 907 28.30 -25.84 -19.19
N ALA A 908 28.20 -25.57 -17.90
CA ALA A 908 28.98 -24.53 -17.23
C ALA A 908 30.17 -25.15 -16.50
N SER A 909 31.36 -24.58 -16.70
CA SER A 909 32.60 -25.00 -16.02
C SER A 909 32.74 -24.41 -14.59
N ALA A 910 31.94 -23.41 -14.24
CA ALA A 910 31.92 -22.71 -12.95
C ALA A 910 30.50 -22.27 -12.61
N PRO A 911 30.20 -21.94 -11.32
CA PRO A 911 28.93 -21.34 -10.95
C PRO A 911 28.64 -20.06 -11.78
N LEU A 912 27.43 -19.96 -12.32
CA LEU A 912 27.00 -18.84 -13.15
C LEU A 912 26.23 -17.75 -12.38
N THR A 913 25.74 -18.07 -11.17
CA THR A 913 24.99 -17.17 -10.31
C THR A 913 25.89 -16.49 -9.28
N ALA A 914 25.44 -15.39 -8.70
CA ALA A 914 26.06 -14.77 -7.53
C ALA A 914 26.02 -15.71 -6.32
N ALA A 915 27.04 -15.66 -5.45
CA ALA A 915 27.06 -16.44 -4.22
C ALA A 915 25.87 -16.07 -3.31
N ASN A 916 25.14 -17.09 -2.87
CA ASN A 916 23.94 -16.94 -2.07
C ASN A 916 24.07 -17.62 -0.70
N LEU A 917 23.80 -16.91 0.37
CA LEU A 917 23.86 -17.42 1.73
C LEU A 917 22.79 -18.50 1.96
N ARG A 918 23.17 -19.66 2.51
CA ARG A 918 22.28 -20.78 2.81
C ARG A 918 21.95 -20.88 4.31
N ARG A 919 22.97 -20.65 5.15
CA ARG A 919 22.80 -20.82 6.59
C ARG A 919 23.81 -19.97 7.36
N VAL A 920 23.42 -19.57 8.57
CA VAL A 920 24.30 -18.93 9.55
C VAL A 920 24.14 -19.66 10.89
N ALA A 921 25.25 -19.95 11.57
CA ALA A 921 25.23 -20.52 12.90
C ALA A 921 26.49 -20.08 13.71
N PHE A 922 26.38 -20.08 15.02
CA PHE A 922 27.59 -19.98 15.86
C PHE A 922 28.47 -21.24 15.66
N ALA A 923 29.79 -21.03 15.54
CA ALA A 923 30.76 -22.12 15.33
C ALA A 923 31.18 -22.84 16.64
N GLY A 924 30.69 -22.41 17.80
CA GLY A 924 30.98 -23.01 19.10
C GLY A 924 30.26 -22.35 20.27
N ALA A 925 30.35 -22.95 21.43
CA ALA A 925 29.69 -22.52 22.66
C ALA A 925 30.14 -21.11 23.15
N ALA A 926 31.31 -20.65 22.77
CA ALA A 926 31.82 -19.33 23.12
C ALA A 926 31.07 -18.17 22.45
N GLN A 927 30.29 -18.45 21.43
CA GLN A 927 29.50 -17.44 20.65
C GLN A 927 30.32 -16.23 20.17
N ASP A 928 31.59 -16.46 19.89
CA ASP A 928 32.52 -15.45 19.40
C ASP A 928 32.88 -15.62 17.91
N THR A 929 32.29 -16.62 17.29
CA THR A 929 32.58 -16.99 15.91
C THR A 929 31.29 -17.42 15.18
N LEU A 930 31.04 -16.88 13.99
CA LEU A 930 29.91 -17.22 13.13
C LEU A 930 30.41 -17.97 11.89
N ALA A 931 29.75 -19.05 11.52
CA ALA A 931 29.92 -19.76 10.26
C ALA A 931 28.77 -19.39 9.31
N LEU A 932 29.11 -18.81 8.18
CA LEU A 932 28.20 -18.43 7.09
C LEU A 932 28.42 -19.40 5.93
N GLU A 933 27.49 -20.29 5.68
CA GLU A 933 27.53 -21.25 4.58
C GLU A 933 26.85 -20.68 3.34
N PHE A 934 27.60 -20.56 2.25
CA PHE A 934 27.12 -20.15 0.93
C PHE A 934 26.89 -21.36 0.02
N ASP A 935 26.24 -21.16 -1.13
CA ASP A 935 26.08 -22.18 -2.17
C ASP A 935 27.33 -22.36 -3.03
N GLN A 936 28.32 -21.48 -2.90
CA GLN A 936 29.61 -21.52 -3.57
C GLN A 936 30.67 -20.74 -2.78
N PRO A 937 31.95 -20.90 -3.06
CA PRO A 937 33.01 -20.16 -2.38
C PRO A 937 32.90 -18.65 -2.58
N VAL A 938 33.26 -17.88 -1.55
CA VAL A 938 33.38 -16.41 -1.57
C VAL A 938 34.81 -15.99 -1.28
N VAL A 939 35.17 -14.75 -1.56
CA VAL A 939 36.49 -14.17 -1.31
C VAL A 939 36.38 -13.14 -0.20
N TRP A 940 37.16 -13.33 0.85
CA TRP A 940 37.22 -12.42 2.01
C TRP A 940 38.38 -11.42 1.87
N THR A 941 38.10 -10.18 2.27
CA THR A 941 39.09 -9.15 2.59
C THR A 941 38.69 -8.47 3.89
N ASP A 942 39.65 -8.01 4.72
CA ASP A 942 39.35 -7.46 6.03
C ASP A 942 38.55 -6.15 5.99
N THR A 943 38.58 -5.46 4.84
CA THR A 943 37.72 -4.30 4.58
C THR A 943 36.22 -4.61 4.61
N LEU A 944 35.85 -5.90 4.46
CA LEU A 944 34.46 -6.34 4.51
C LEU A 944 33.86 -6.39 5.92
N ALA A 945 34.70 -6.42 6.98
CA ALA A 945 34.22 -6.54 8.37
C ALA A 945 33.16 -5.51 8.73
N GLY A 946 33.31 -4.27 8.27
CA GLY A 946 32.37 -3.18 8.47
C GLY A 946 31.08 -3.25 7.66
N GLN A 947 30.91 -4.23 6.77
CA GLN A 947 29.68 -4.45 5.98
C GLN A 947 28.73 -5.47 6.61
N PHE A 948 29.12 -6.10 7.72
CA PHE A 948 28.29 -7.05 8.45
C PHE A 948 27.73 -6.41 9.73
N TYR A 949 26.43 -6.59 9.94
CA TYR A 949 25.69 -6.05 11.07
C TYR A 949 25.04 -7.17 11.87
N LEU A 950 25.26 -7.19 13.17
CA LEU A 950 24.65 -8.15 14.11
C LEU A 950 23.56 -7.44 14.91
N ASP A 951 22.33 -7.95 14.87
CA ASP A 951 21.14 -7.32 15.47
C ASP A 951 21.03 -5.81 15.10
N GLY A 952 21.42 -5.48 13.87
CA GLY A 952 21.45 -4.11 13.37
C GLY A 952 22.68 -3.28 13.76
N ALA A 953 23.54 -3.76 14.67
CA ALA A 953 24.73 -3.06 15.12
C ALA A 953 25.93 -3.30 14.18
N LYS A 954 26.62 -2.21 13.82
CA LYS A 954 27.85 -2.20 13.04
C LYS A 954 29.08 -2.50 13.89
N ASP A 955 30.20 -2.82 13.24
CA ASP A 955 31.54 -2.95 13.82
C ASP A 955 31.68 -4.04 14.91
N LYS A 956 30.87 -5.09 14.86
CA LYS A 956 30.96 -6.25 15.73
C LYS A 956 31.90 -7.36 15.22
N VAL A 957 32.24 -7.35 13.92
CA VAL A 957 33.15 -8.30 13.29
C VAL A 957 34.58 -7.79 13.37
N ALA A 958 35.50 -8.66 13.81
CA ALA A 958 36.94 -8.38 13.91
C ALA A 958 37.67 -8.77 12.64
N SER A 959 37.42 -10.00 12.13
CA SER A 959 38.09 -10.57 10.96
C SER A 959 37.24 -11.68 10.34
N GLY A 960 37.64 -12.19 9.20
CA GLY A 960 37.03 -13.33 8.55
C GLY A 960 38.05 -14.23 7.86
N SER A 961 37.65 -15.48 7.63
CA SER A 961 38.40 -16.46 6.85
C SER A 961 37.45 -17.35 6.05
N VAL A 962 37.91 -17.87 4.91
CA VAL A 962 37.09 -18.72 4.04
C VAL A 962 37.73 -20.10 3.90
N ALA A 963 36.91 -21.12 4.08
CA ALA A 963 37.25 -22.50 3.79
C ALA A 963 36.13 -23.15 2.96
N GLY A 964 36.44 -23.49 1.71
CA GLY A 964 35.41 -23.96 0.76
C GLY A 964 34.32 -22.91 0.57
N ASN A 965 33.08 -23.28 0.84
CA ASN A 965 31.89 -22.41 0.76
C ASN A 965 31.47 -21.78 2.10
N VAL A 966 32.30 -21.90 3.15
CA VAL A 966 32.02 -21.35 4.48
C VAL A 966 32.91 -20.13 4.75
N LEU A 967 32.27 -19.00 4.97
CA LEU A 967 32.91 -17.80 5.53
C LEU A 967 32.76 -17.83 7.06
N THR A 968 33.88 -17.86 7.75
CA THR A 968 33.94 -17.78 9.20
C THR A 968 34.24 -16.34 9.61
N LEU A 969 33.36 -15.72 10.40
CA LEU A 969 33.53 -14.39 10.96
C LEU A 969 33.88 -14.48 12.45
N LYS A 970 35.02 -13.90 12.85
CA LYS A 970 35.40 -13.74 14.25
C LYS A 970 34.81 -12.42 14.76
N LEU A 971 34.11 -12.48 15.88
CA LEU A 971 33.53 -11.32 16.55
C LEU A 971 34.57 -10.64 17.46
N LYS A 972 34.43 -9.33 17.66
CA LYS A 972 35.28 -8.57 18.59
C LYS A 972 35.07 -8.98 20.04
N GLU A 973 33.84 -9.37 20.37
CA GLU A 973 33.43 -9.85 21.70
C GLU A 973 32.41 -10.98 21.54
N PRO A 974 32.37 -11.95 22.43
CA PRO A 974 31.31 -12.95 22.47
C PRO A 974 29.94 -12.28 22.60
N GLY A 975 28.91 -12.79 21.92
CA GLY A 975 27.59 -12.20 21.97
C GLY A 975 26.50 -13.17 21.54
N ALA A 976 25.28 -12.95 22.03
CA ALA A 976 24.10 -13.74 21.71
C ALA A 976 23.29 -13.10 20.58
N ALA A 977 23.95 -12.68 19.50
CA ALA A 977 23.27 -12.08 18.35
C ALA A 977 22.25 -13.05 17.75
N LYS A 978 21.09 -12.56 17.42
CA LYS A 978 19.97 -13.36 16.89
C LYS A 978 19.92 -13.37 15.37
N GLN A 979 20.42 -12.31 14.73
CA GLN A 979 20.36 -12.13 13.28
C GLN A 979 21.56 -11.40 12.72
N ILE A 980 21.83 -11.63 11.45
CA ILE A 980 22.91 -10.99 10.71
C ILE A 980 22.41 -10.38 9.40
N THR A 981 22.96 -9.22 9.07
CA THR A 981 22.74 -8.53 7.79
C THR A 981 24.08 -8.29 7.10
N TYR A 982 24.17 -8.55 5.81
CA TYR A 982 25.30 -8.17 4.96
C TYR A 982 24.88 -7.05 4.05
N LEU A 983 25.57 -5.92 4.18
CA LEU A 983 25.41 -4.69 3.43
C LEU A 983 24.06 -4.00 3.73
N LYS A 984 24.15 -2.77 4.26
CA LYS A 984 23.00 -1.88 4.43
C LYS A 984 23.03 -0.75 3.41
N GLU A 985 21.89 -0.48 2.82
CA GLU A 985 21.68 0.55 1.79
C GLU A 985 22.18 1.93 2.20
N ILE A 986 22.04 2.28 3.48
CA ILE A 986 22.44 3.59 4.00
C ILE A 986 23.95 3.78 4.15
N ALA A 987 24.76 2.71 4.08
CA ALA A 987 26.18 2.75 4.42
C ALA A 987 27.03 1.72 3.66
N TRP A 988 26.76 1.54 2.37
CA TRP A 988 27.50 0.60 1.52
C TRP A 988 28.45 1.29 0.55
N SER A 989 29.36 0.51 -0.02
CA SER A 989 30.29 0.96 -1.07
C SER A 989 30.40 -0.09 -2.17
N GLN A 990 30.38 0.36 -3.40
CA GLN A 990 30.63 -0.47 -4.59
C GLN A 990 32.07 -1.04 -4.62
N ASP A 991 33.00 -0.45 -3.86
CA ASP A 991 34.40 -0.88 -3.81
C ASP A 991 34.68 -1.88 -2.68
N THR A 992 33.68 -2.15 -1.82
CA THR A 992 33.82 -3.06 -0.67
C THR A 992 32.68 -4.08 -0.71
N LEU A 993 32.79 -5.04 -1.63
CA LEU A 993 31.78 -6.08 -1.86
C LEU A 993 32.35 -7.48 -1.60
N LEU A 994 31.55 -8.34 -1.01
CA LEU A 994 31.83 -9.78 -0.95
C LEU A 994 31.68 -10.35 -2.36
N ILE A 995 32.73 -10.95 -2.89
CA ILE A 995 32.78 -11.47 -4.25
C ILE A 995 32.80 -13.00 -4.20
N GLY A 996 31.98 -13.65 -5.04
CA GLY A 996 32.08 -15.09 -5.26
C GLY A 996 33.35 -15.48 -6.01
N ALA A 997 33.79 -16.72 -5.89
CA ALA A 997 34.95 -17.24 -6.61
C ALA A 997 34.83 -17.12 -8.16
N ASN A 998 33.58 -16.99 -8.63
CA ASN A 998 33.28 -16.74 -10.05
C ASN A 998 33.40 -15.26 -10.47
N GLY A 999 33.81 -14.37 -9.59
CA GLY A 999 33.98 -12.93 -9.84
C GLY A 999 32.70 -12.09 -9.77
N LEU A 1000 31.54 -12.70 -9.48
CA LEU A 1000 30.28 -11.99 -9.29
C LEU A 1000 30.13 -11.54 -7.82
N ALA A 1001 29.59 -10.35 -7.59
CA ALA A 1001 29.29 -9.89 -6.24
C ALA A 1001 28.18 -10.76 -5.62
N ALA A 1002 28.40 -11.18 -4.38
CA ALA A 1002 27.44 -11.97 -3.62
C ALA A 1002 26.11 -11.21 -3.43
N LEU A 1003 25.02 -11.95 -3.31
CA LEU A 1003 23.72 -11.37 -3.00
C LEU A 1003 23.73 -10.76 -1.58
N THR A 1004 23.06 -9.62 -1.41
CA THR A 1004 22.84 -9.06 -0.06
C THR A 1004 21.85 -9.91 0.70
N PHE A 1005 21.96 -9.93 2.02
CA PHE A 1005 21.02 -10.58 2.90
C PHE A 1005 20.71 -9.71 4.13
N CYS A 1006 19.50 -9.81 4.66
CA CYS A 1006 19.02 -8.95 5.71
C CYS A 1006 18.31 -9.74 6.81
N GLU A 1007 18.71 -9.48 8.06
CA GLU A 1007 18.06 -10.05 9.27
C GLU A 1007 17.96 -11.59 9.24
N VAL A 1008 18.99 -12.26 8.66
CA VAL A 1008 19.02 -13.72 8.60
C VAL A 1008 19.23 -14.30 10.00
N PRO A 1009 18.36 -15.21 10.48
CA PRO A 1009 18.49 -15.79 11.82
C PRO A 1009 19.80 -16.56 12.00
N ILE A 1010 20.43 -16.39 13.15
CA ILE A 1010 21.63 -17.13 13.56
C ILE A 1010 21.20 -18.35 14.37
N ALA A 1011 21.49 -19.55 13.86
CA ALA A 1011 21.23 -20.79 14.59
C ALA A 1011 22.22 -20.95 15.75
N ALA A 1012 21.77 -21.61 16.84
CA ALA A 1012 22.65 -22.02 17.92
C ALA A 1012 23.74 -22.95 17.37
N GLY A 1013 24.96 -22.84 17.90
CA GLY A 1013 26.05 -23.76 17.57
C GLY A 1013 25.70 -25.20 17.97
N ARG A 1014 26.11 -26.15 17.14
CA ARG A 1014 26.05 -27.57 17.51
C ARG A 1014 27.19 -27.92 18.46
#